data_22969489f398648d5752d00b39a31b19
#
_entry.id   22969489f398648d5752d00b39a31b19
#
_cell.length_a   1.000
_cell.length_b   1.000
_cell.length_c   1.000
_cell.angle_alpha   90.00
_cell.angle_beta   90.00
_cell.angle_gamma   90.00
#
_symmetry.space_group_name_H-M   'P 1'
#
loop_
_entity.id
_entity.type
_entity.pdbx_description
1 polymer ?
#
loop_
_entity_poly.entity_id
_entity_poly.type
_entity_poly.pdbx_seq_one_letter_code
_entity_poly.pdbx_strand_id
1 'polypeptide(L)'
;MDYNYPFKVRINFKSIFEHFENRLKKEDNPLAKKYIEQFLEYFEQYPVLKESIDDFNIIKKYETQISYLFDDLFPNMLSENEIKAASIPYRHFVFNKSKRLQKILDNAGSDFELKIRNFDFKQNYIHACVLILNHYYGYDIDFFRPIYYDIPDKNGNIRHYRLFINADFVELSKTKSAPEINDDIVSELLNNADNLALWQKKFPPNSYNFDGFTILNITDVTIDEEISKFKSILLQGAIDHPEFTSKLRRIFRNIFQLEDLDFGFSIYDEESKNFYRVSQSINSFILDSDLSRNCNSAMCSNTLHQLVENQKHFSIPDLEIYAENTNNDKLSQTLLSKGFKSCLLTPITKNKKLLGVLGLVSKKKNALNIINAEKLEDFIPNLLLAIERGIEHKENLIKAIIQQECTSIHESVEWKFEEEAQKLLEARQQKQNATFSDIKFDNVYPLFGQIDIVKSSNTRNAAIQRDLSIQLNKLLDILNYAFEHSPIMVYEQLKFRIEELLEDVNKNFNTSTEQKITAFIFNDIHPVLEQIKHDLPNSREVISKYKTMQDDSSGLVYQERKVYDDTVNYINKELACMIDHKQQHAQEIFPHYFERFKTDGIEHNMYIGKSISQNKNFSKVMLQNLRLWQMQTMCEMENLFYNVQKDNDFQLEAASLILVYNSTLSIRYRVDEKKFDIDGAYNARYEIAKKRIDKAFIKNTEERITQKGKLVIIYSQKEDAIEYQQYIKYLQNKQFLGQEVEQLELEDLQGISGLKALRVNILYNVSKNDKPMTYEDISKVITSSKRPQQN
;
A
#
# COMPACT_ATOMS: atom_id res chain seq x y z
N MET A 1 36.77 40.16 4.05
CA MET A 1 37.71 39.09 4.43
C MET A 1 38.52 38.73 3.22
N ASP A 2 39.83 39.01 3.24
CA ASP A 2 40.75 38.55 2.20
C ASP A 2 40.84 37.03 2.32
N TYR A 3 40.09 36.33 1.48
CA TYR A 3 40.31 34.89 1.28
C TYR A 3 41.71 34.76 0.66
N ASN A 4 42.68 34.26 1.42
CA ASN A 4 44.04 33.98 0.95
C ASN A 4 43.96 32.88 -0.11
N TYR A 5 43.74 33.30 -1.38
CA TYR A 5 43.69 32.37 -2.50
C TYR A 5 45.10 31.77 -2.70
N PRO A 6 45.23 30.47 -2.89
CA PRO A 6 46.53 29.80 -2.84
C PRO A 6 47.46 30.10 -4.01
N PHE A 7 46.91 30.50 -5.14
CA PHE A 7 47.71 30.81 -6.33
C PHE A 7 47.70 32.29 -6.63
N LYS A 8 48.75 32.76 -7.34
CA LYS A 8 48.85 34.16 -7.71
C LYS A 8 47.86 34.47 -8.83
N VAL A 9 46.96 35.43 -8.64
CA VAL A 9 45.96 35.83 -9.63
C VAL A 9 46.24 37.29 -10.03
N ARG A 10 46.38 37.52 -11.32
CA ARG A 10 46.63 38.86 -11.91
C ARG A 10 45.58 39.10 -13.00
N ILE A 11 45.14 40.34 -13.12
CA ILE A 11 44.29 40.74 -14.24
C ILE A 11 45.16 41.03 -15.44
N ASN A 12 44.78 40.46 -16.59
CA ASN A 12 45.47 40.72 -17.84
C ASN A 12 44.44 40.78 -18.97
N PHE A 13 44.54 41.80 -19.81
CA PHE A 13 43.63 42.01 -20.94
C PHE A 13 44.32 41.71 -22.29
N LYS A 14 45.50 41.11 -22.29
CA LYS A 14 46.32 40.80 -23.46
C LYS A 14 45.50 40.04 -24.52
N SER A 15 44.70 39.09 -24.13
CA SER A 15 43.86 38.29 -25.04
C SER A 15 42.88 39.17 -25.86
N ILE A 16 42.36 40.25 -25.31
CA ILE A 16 41.52 41.21 -26.05
C ILE A 16 42.34 41.99 -27.06
N PHE A 17 43.49 42.48 -26.69
CA PHE A 17 44.35 43.20 -27.62
C PHE A 17 44.83 42.30 -28.77
N GLU A 18 45.29 41.11 -28.47
CA GLU A 18 45.66 40.11 -29.49
C GLU A 18 44.51 39.75 -30.42
N HIS A 19 43.29 39.66 -29.93
CA HIS A 19 42.11 39.44 -30.75
C HIS A 19 41.92 40.61 -31.75
N PHE A 20 41.98 41.88 -31.31
CA PHE A 20 41.83 43.05 -32.17
C PHE A 20 42.99 43.16 -33.19
N GLU A 21 44.24 42.92 -32.76
CA GLU A 21 45.39 42.88 -33.65
C GLU A 21 45.32 41.81 -34.76
N ASN A 22 44.85 40.57 -34.36
CA ASN A 22 44.67 39.49 -35.32
C ASN A 22 43.47 39.74 -36.24
N ARG A 23 42.40 40.35 -35.75
CA ARG A 23 41.24 40.75 -36.55
C ARG A 23 41.63 41.86 -37.55
N LEU A 24 42.41 42.86 -37.13
CA LEU A 24 42.89 43.91 -38.02
C LEU A 24 43.61 43.37 -39.26
N LYS A 25 44.40 42.26 -39.09
CA LYS A 25 45.15 41.65 -40.21
C LYS A 25 44.26 40.92 -41.20
N LYS A 26 43.04 40.50 -40.79
CA LYS A 26 42.12 39.67 -41.60
C LYS A 26 40.82 40.38 -42.00
N GLU A 27 40.60 41.61 -41.50
CA GLU A 27 39.36 42.35 -41.70
C GLU A 27 39.34 43.04 -43.09
N ASP A 28 38.33 42.71 -43.87
CA ASP A 28 38.14 43.29 -45.20
C ASP A 28 37.11 44.44 -45.17
N ASN A 29 36.29 44.55 -44.15
CA ASN A 29 35.33 45.63 -44.01
C ASN A 29 36.01 46.95 -43.57
N PRO A 30 35.98 47.98 -44.42
CA PRO A 30 36.67 49.24 -44.14
C PRO A 30 36.23 49.96 -42.87
N LEU A 31 34.93 49.87 -42.53
CA LEU A 31 34.41 50.49 -41.30
C LEU A 31 34.89 49.76 -40.05
N ALA A 32 34.87 48.41 -40.07
CA ALA A 32 35.37 47.59 -38.99
C ALA A 32 36.91 47.81 -38.81
N LYS A 33 37.63 47.84 -39.91
CA LYS A 33 39.09 48.10 -39.89
C LYS A 33 39.41 49.43 -39.25
N LYS A 34 38.73 50.51 -39.64
CA LYS A 34 38.92 51.84 -39.06
C LYS A 34 38.58 51.90 -37.57
N TYR A 35 37.51 51.18 -37.15
CA TYR A 35 37.11 51.04 -35.76
C TYR A 35 38.25 50.38 -34.94
N ILE A 36 38.80 49.29 -35.43
CA ILE A 36 39.85 48.53 -34.76
C ILE A 36 41.16 49.38 -34.66
N GLU A 37 41.52 50.06 -35.73
CA GLU A 37 42.70 50.99 -35.72
C GLU A 37 42.54 52.04 -34.66
N GLN A 38 41.39 52.72 -34.60
CA GLN A 38 41.12 53.76 -33.61
C GLN A 38 41.06 53.22 -32.17
N PHE A 39 40.53 51.99 -32.02
CA PHE A 39 40.50 51.32 -30.74
C PHE A 39 41.93 51.04 -30.22
N LEU A 40 42.79 50.46 -31.03
CA LEU A 40 44.15 50.14 -30.66
C LEU A 40 44.99 51.43 -30.35
N GLU A 41 44.83 52.45 -31.19
CA GLU A 41 45.48 53.78 -31.01
C GLU A 41 45.05 54.44 -29.67
N TYR A 42 43.72 54.37 -29.32
CA TYR A 42 43.23 54.90 -28.06
C TYR A 42 43.91 54.24 -26.86
N PHE A 43 44.11 52.93 -26.90
CA PHE A 43 44.69 52.18 -25.77
C PHE A 43 46.22 52.23 -25.71
N GLU A 44 46.90 52.77 -26.72
CA GLU A 44 48.35 53.12 -26.60
C GLU A 44 48.62 54.08 -25.49
N GLN A 45 47.69 54.97 -25.16
CA GLN A 45 47.80 55.97 -24.07
C GLN A 45 47.70 55.30 -22.67
N TYR A 46 47.31 54.03 -22.58
CA TYR A 46 47.07 53.28 -21.33
C TYR A 46 47.89 51.98 -21.26
N PRO A 47 49.25 52.08 -21.29
CA PRO A 47 50.11 50.89 -21.34
C PRO A 47 49.91 49.95 -20.13
N VAL A 48 49.51 50.47 -18.96
CA VAL A 48 49.19 49.69 -17.75
C VAL A 48 48.11 48.67 -17.98
N LEU A 49 47.14 48.87 -18.91
CA LEU A 49 46.10 47.95 -19.25
C LEU A 49 46.59 46.84 -20.21
N LYS A 50 47.77 46.98 -20.84
CA LYS A 50 48.39 45.94 -21.67
C LYS A 50 49.25 44.96 -20.85
N GLU A 51 49.55 45.28 -19.60
CA GLU A 51 50.38 44.48 -18.70
C GLU A 51 49.55 43.75 -17.66
N SER A 52 50.16 42.77 -16.98
CA SER A 52 49.51 42.07 -15.86
C SER A 52 49.39 42.95 -14.63
N ILE A 53 48.18 43.13 -14.14
CA ILE A 53 47.85 44.05 -13.04
C ILE A 53 47.73 43.23 -11.75
N ASP A 54 48.60 43.49 -10.78
CA ASP A 54 48.61 42.93 -9.44
C ASP A 54 47.79 43.78 -8.45
N ASP A 55 47.74 45.11 -8.64
CA ASP A 55 47.03 46.07 -7.79
C ASP A 55 45.61 46.33 -8.35
N PHE A 56 44.62 45.78 -7.71
CA PHE A 56 43.21 45.94 -8.13
C PHE A 56 42.65 47.35 -7.97
N ASN A 57 43.34 48.30 -7.31
CA ASN A 57 42.95 49.67 -7.29
C ASN A 57 43.14 50.36 -8.68
N ILE A 58 43.99 49.79 -9.50
CA ILE A 58 44.20 50.24 -10.90
C ILE A 58 42.89 49.99 -11.69
N ILE A 59 42.18 48.91 -11.42
CA ILE A 59 40.89 48.60 -12.09
C ILE A 59 39.87 49.71 -11.79
N LYS A 60 39.75 50.11 -10.53
CA LYS A 60 38.85 51.22 -10.16
C LYS A 60 39.25 52.55 -10.80
N LYS A 61 40.57 52.82 -10.87
CA LYS A 61 41.11 54.07 -11.47
C LYS A 61 40.79 54.18 -12.97
N TYR A 62 40.81 53.05 -13.69
CA TYR A 62 40.57 52.96 -15.14
C TYR A 62 39.24 52.32 -15.51
N GLU A 63 38.23 52.40 -14.66
CA GLU A 63 36.92 51.78 -14.84
C GLU A 63 36.25 52.09 -16.18
N THR A 64 36.32 53.40 -16.58
CA THR A 64 35.76 53.87 -17.86
C THR A 64 36.49 53.24 -19.06
N GLN A 65 37.83 53.21 -19.02
CA GLN A 65 38.64 52.63 -20.09
C GLN A 65 38.45 51.12 -20.21
N ILE A 66 38.36 50.47 -19.07
CA ILE A 66 38.02 49.00 -19.02
C ILE A 66 36.63 48.76 -19.55
N SER A 67 35.66 49.62 -19.26
CA SER A 67 34.32 49.48 -19.84
C SER A 67 34.35 49.52 -21.37
N TYR A 68 35.15 50.46 -21.96
CA TYR A 68 35.34 50.52 -23.41
C TYR A 68 36.07 49.28 -23.96
N LEU A 69 37.04 48.74 -23.22
CA LEU A 69 37.76 47.53 -23.59
C LEU A 69 36.84 46.33 -23.69
N PHE A 70 35.75 46.34 -22.91
CA PHE A 70 34.79 45.25 -22.81
C PHE A 70 33.54 45.43 -23.70
N ASP A 71 33.45 46.49 -24.55
CA ASP A 71 32.23 46.80 -25.33
C ASP A 71 31.82 45.66 -26.28
N ASP A 72 32.77 44.95 -26.89
CA ASP A 72 32.47 43.77 -27.74
C ASP A 72 31.97 42.58 -26.92
N LEU A 73 32.47 42.41 -25.68
CA LEU A 73 32.04 41.32 -24.78
C LEU A 73 30.75 41.67 -24.02
N PHE A 74 30.44 42.97 -23.86
CA PHE A 74 29.23 43.49 -23.20
C PHE A 74 28.49 44.46 -24.10
N PRO A 75 27.94 44.00 -25.27
CA PRO A 75 27.35 44.89 -26.24
C PRO A 75 26.19 45.68 -25.60
N ASN A 76 26.17 46.99 -25.81
CA ASN A 76 25.16 47.89 -25.24
C ASN A 76 23.71 47.46 -25.61
N MET A 77 23.53 46.93 -26.81
CA MET A 77 22.20 46.43 -27.29
C MET A 77 21.65 45.27 -26.46
N LEU A 78 22.50 44.45 -25.84
CA LEU A 78 22.10 43.29 -25.05
C LEU A 78 22.20 43.55 -23.53
N SER A 79 22.77 44.66 -23.13
CA SER A 79 23.06 44.94 -21.73
C SER A 79 21.85 45.02 -20.80
N GLU A 80 20.66 45.32 -21.35
CA GLU A 80 19.39 45.29 -20.59
C GLU A 80 18.77 43.89 -20.50
N ASN A 81 19.19 42.97 -21.36
CA ASN A 81 18.62 41.62 -21.45
C ASN A 81 19.50 40.54 -20.81
N GLU A 82 20.84 40.67 -20.98
CA GLU A 82 21.80 39.72 -20.45
C GLU A 82 22.11 40.00 -18.99
N ILE A 83 22.26 38.99 -18.17
CA ILE A 83 22.82 39.07 -16.81
C ILE A 83 24.26 38.58 -16.91
N LYS A 84 25.21 39.51 -17.00
CA LYS A 84 26.58 39.19 -17.32
C LYS A 84 27.57 40.06 -16.50
N ALA A 85 28.72 39.49 -16.15
CA ALA A 85 29.76 40.19 -15.42
C ALA A 85 31.15 39.77 -15.88
N ALA A 86 32.13 40.66 -15.76
CA ALA A 86 33.55 40.32 -15.81
C ALA A 86 34.09 40.26 -14.39
N SER A 87 34.85 39.25 -14.08
CA SER A 87 35.32 38.96 -12.73
C SER A 87 36.77 38.51 -12.75
N ILE A 88 37.44 38.68 -11.60
CA ILE A 88 38.77 38.12 -11.37
C ILE A 88 38.62 36.63 -11.07
N PRO A 89 39.41 35.73 -11.69
CA PRO A 89 39.36 34.29 -11.38
C PRO A 89 39.46 34.06 -9.88
N TYR A 90 38.58 33.22 -9.35
CA TYR A 90 38.53 32.79 -7.94
C TYR A 90 38.38 33.90 -6.88
N ARG A 91 38.10 35.14 -7.28
CA ARG A 91 37.77 36.22 -6.35
C ARG A 91 36.35 36.72 -6.57
N HIS A 92 35.68 37.09 -5.48
CA HIS A 92 34.34 37.71 -5.55
C HIS A 92 34.39 39.18 -5.93
N PHE A 93 35.22 39.49 -6.93
CA PHE A 93 35.37 40.84 -7.40
C PHE A 93 34.92 40.98 -8.85
N VAL A 94 33.80 41.66 -9.03
CA VAL A 94 33.23 41.99 -10.34
C VAL A 94 33.62 43.41 -10.70
N PHE A 95 34.27 43.59 -11.85
CA PHE A 95 34.76 44.90 -12.27
C PHE A 95 34.06 45.49 -13.50
N ASN A 96 33.33 44.67 -14.27
CA ASN A 96 32.42 45.11 -15.32
C ASN A 96 31.12 44.29 -15.27
N LYS A 97 29.98 44.92 -15.61
CA LYS A 97 28.68 44.26 -15.50
C LYS A 97 27.65 44.85 -16.47
N SER A 98 26.70 44.00 -16.90
CA SER A 98 25.57 44.45 -17.71
C SER A 98 24.63 45.36 -16.91
N LYS A 99 23.87 46.20 -17.59
CA LYS A 99 22.88 47.09 -16.94
C LYS A 99 21.81 46.28 -16.18
N ARG A 100 21.44 45.13 -16.72
CA ARG A 100 20.50 44.24 -16.02
C ARG A 100 21.04 43.70 -14.70
N LEU A 101 22.29 43.25 -14.68
CA LEU A 101 22.91 42.81 -13.42
C LEU A 101 23.01 43.95 -12.43
N GLN A 102 23.40 45.17 -12.89
CA GLN A 102 23.45 46.34 -12.06
C GLN A 102 22.09 46.61 -11.38
N LYS A 103 20.99 46.61 -12.15
CA LYS A 103 19.62 46.76 -11.59
C LYS A 103 19.26 45.68 -10.55
N ILE A 104 19.71 44.46 -10.77
CA ILE A 104 19.50 43.38 -9.80
C ILE A 104 20.23 43.64 -8.49
N LEU A 105 21.48 44.07 -8.56
CA LEU A 105 22.30 44.41 -7.39
C LEU A 105 21.77 45.64 -6.66
N ASP A 106 21.38 46.69 -7.39
CA ASP A 106 20.78 47.91 -6.80
C ASP A 106 19.48 47.57 -6.02
N ASN A 107 18.68 46.64 -6.53
CA ASN A 107 17.47 46.14 -5.85
C ASN A 107 17.78 45.30 -4.59
N ALA A 108 18.97 44.71 -4.52
CA ALA A 108 19.40 43.93 -3.35
C ALA A 108 19.85 44.80 -2.18
N GLY A 109 20.10 46.10 -2.44
CA GLY A 109 20.52 47.07 -1.44
C GLY A 109 22.03 47.39 -1.47
N SER A 110 22.40 48.59 -0.99
CA SER A 110 23.79 49.09 -1.01
C SER A 110 24.78 48.23 -0.23
N ASP A 111 24.31 47.53 0.80
CA ASP A 111 25.14 46.74 1.71
C ASP A 111 25.23 45.25 1.28
N PHE A 112 24.60 44.90 0.15
CA PHE A 112 24.58 43.51 -0.34
C PHE A 112 25.93 43.18 -1.01
N GLU A 113 26.57 42.11 -0.52
CA GLU A 113 27.75 41.51 -1.12
C GLU A 113 27.43 40.24 -1.88
N LEU A 114 27.87 40.13 -3.14
CA LEU A 114 27.77 38.90 -3.93
C LEU A 114 28.62 37.81 -3.30
N LYS A 115 27.95 36.71 -2.86
CA LYS A 115 28.61 35.53 -2.29
C LYS A 115 28.11 34.29 -2.97
N ILE A 116 29.04 33.36 -3.29
CA ILE A 116 28.71 32.06 -3.82
C ILE A 116 28.02 31.23 -2.70
N ARG A 117 26.90 30.59 -3.04
CA ARG A 117 26.19 29.69 -2.15
C ARG A 117 27.09 28.53 -1.73
N ASN A 118 27.13 28.20 -0.44
CA ASN A 118 27.89 27.06 0.12
C ASN A 118 29.38 27.08 -0.29
N PHE A 119 29.99 28.26 -0.32
CA PHE A 119 31.41 28.39 -0.62
C PHE A 119 32.26 27.66 0.41
N ASP A 120 33.02 26.65 -0.05
CA ASP A 120 34.01 25.92 0.76
C ASP A 120 35.43 26.17 0.20
N PHE A 121 36.27 26.74 1.04
CA PHE A 121 37.69 27.02 0.67
C PHE A 121 38.43 25.75 0.23
N LYS A 122 38.22 24.63 0.92
CA LYS A 122 38.83 23.33 0.60
C LYS A 122 38.48 22.88 -0.82
N GLN A 123 37.18 22.90 -1.14
CA GLN A 123 36.70 22.54 -2.46
C GLN A 123 37.23 23.48 -3.56
N ASN A 124 37.24 24.75 -3.31
CA ASN A 124 37.78 25.75 -4.25
C ASN A 124 39.27 25.55 -4.54
N TYR A 125 40.04 25.20 -3.51
CA TYR A 125 41.46 24.87 -3.71
C TYR A 125 41.63 23.69 -4.65
N ILE A 126 40.94 22.63 -4.37
CA ILE A 126 40.98 21.40 -5.18
C ILE A 126 40.48 21.65 -6.61
N HIS A 127 39.39 22.43 -6.78
CA HIS A 127 38.92 22.84 -8.11
C HIS A 127 39.98 23.59 -8.91
N ALA A 128 40.73 24.53 -8.26
CA ALA A 128 41.83 25.23 -8.93
C ALA A 128 42.94 24.28 -9.37
N CYS A 129 43.30 23.31 -8.52
CA CYS A 129 44.27 22.27 -8.88
C CYS A 129 43.80 21.42 -10.03
N VAL A 130 42.53 21.02 -10.07
CA VAL A 130 41.96 20.23 -11.18
C VAL A 130 41.94 21.04 -12.47
N LEU A 131 41.63 22.34 -12.41
CA LEU A 131 41.77 23.21 -13.58
C LEU A 131 43.22 23.25 -14.11
N ILE A 132 44.21 23.29 -13.22
CA ILE A 132 45.62 23.23 -13.63
C ILE A 132 45.93 21.89 -14.28
N LEU A 133 45.44 20.76 -13.73
CA LEU A 133 45.60 19.44 -14.32
C LEU A 133 45.02 19.37 -15.74
N ASN A 134 43.79 19.85 -15.92
CA ASN A 134 43.12 19.82 -17.22
C ASN A 134 43.76 20.74 -18.24
N HIS A 135 43.93 22.03 -17.90
CA HIS A 135 44.37 23.04 -18.89
C HIS A 135 45.88 23.12 -19.09
N TYR A 136 46.69 22.86 -18.07
CA TYR A 136 48.14 22.95 -18.17
C TYR A 136 48.81 21.59 -18.49
N TYR A 137 48.27 20.51 -17.90
CA TYR A 137 48.81 19.16 -18.07
C TYR A 137 48.03 18.30 -19.07
N GLY A 138 46.86 18.75 -19.54
CA GLY A 138 46.05 18.08 -20.57
C GLY A 138 45.26 16.85 -20.07
N TYR A 139 45.03 16.73 -18.77
CA TYR A 139 44.10 15.73 -18.23
C TYR A 139 42.65 16.13 -18.53
N ASP A 140 41.73 15.13 -18.52
CA ASP A 140 40.29 15.34 -18.71
C ASP A 140 39.55 14.85 -17.45
N ILE A 141 39.58 15.63 -16.39
CA ILE A 141 38.97 15.31 -15.09
C ILE A 141 37.69 16.12 -14.99
N ASP A 142 36.53 15.42 -14.95
CA ASP A 142 35.22 16.05 -14.71
C ASP A 142 35.08 16.44 -13.23
N PHE A 143 34.91 17.72 -12.97
CA PHE A 143 34.71 18.29 -11.63
C PHE A 143 33.59 19.32 -11.56
N PHE A 144 32.75 19.33 -12.60
CA PHE A 144 31.76 20.38 -12.78
C PHE A 144 30.65 20.32 -11.70
N ARG A 145 30.55 21.37 -10.88
CA ARG A 145 29.44 21.61 -9.97
C ARG A 145 28.75 22.92 -10.32
N PRO A 146 27.39 22.94 -10.35
CA PRO A 146 26.65 24.17 -10.53
C PRO A 146 26.95 25.15 -9.40
N ILE A 147 27.28 26.39 -9.76
CA ILE A 147 27.56 27.47 -8.83
C ILE A 147 26.39 28.45 -8.84
N TYR A 148 26.00 28.93 -7.66
CA TYR A 148 24.84 29.80 -7.52
C TYR A 148 25.14 31.05 -6.71
N TYR A 149 24.47 32.17 -7.09
CA TYR A 149 24.29 33.34 -6.23
C TYR A 149 22.86 33.37 -5.71
N ASP A 150 22.73 33.72 -4.43
CA ASP A 150 21.43 33.99 -3.78
C ASP A 150 21.32 35.49 -3.58
N ILE A 151 20.51 36.18 -4.40
CA ILE A 151 20.39 37.63 -4.40
C ILE A 151 18.98 38.02 -3.97
N PRO A 152 18.79 38.81 -2.90
CA PRO A 152 17.47 39.29 -2.52
C PRO A 152 16.93 40.29 -3.56
N ASP A 153 15.61 40.21 -3.83
CA ASP A 153 14.92 41.24 -4.59
C ASP A 153 14.56 42.45 -3.71
N LYS A 154 13.96 43.47 -4.27
CA LYS A 154 13.53 44.70 -3.55
C LYS A 154 12.59 44.46 -2.38
N ASN A 155 11.96 43.29 -2.32
CA ASN A 155 11.02 42.87 -1.28
C ASN A 155 11.69 41.93 -0.26
N GLY A 156 12.98 41.62 -0.42
CA GLY A 156 13.72 40.68 0.43
C GLY A 156 13.55 39.20 0.08
N ASN A 157 12.83 38.85 -1.00
CA ASN A 157 12.72 37.46 -1.45
C ASN A 157 14.01 37.04 -2.13
N ILE A 158 14.54 35.89 -1.78
CA ILE A 158 15.78 35.36 -2.35
C ILE A 158 15.52 34.83 -3.76
N ARG A 159 16.25 35.41 -4.73
CA ARG A 159 16.28 34.88 -6.12
C ARG A 159 17.55 34.05 -6.28
N HIS A 160 17.45 33.01 -7.03
CA HIS A 160 18.53 32.06 -7.26
C HIS A 160 19.05 32.20 -8.68
N TYR A 161 20.36 32.47 -8.77
CA TYR A 161 21.01 32.67 -10.06
C TYR A 161 22.12 31.64 -10.25
N ARG A 162 22.05 30.89 -11.33
CA ARG A 162 23.10 29.94 -11.73
C ARG A 162 24.16 30.65 -12.52
N LEU A 163 25.42 30.39 -12.18
CA LEU A 163 26.60 30.96 -12.83
C LEU A 163 27.18 29.97 -13.84
N PHE A 164 27.47 30.45 -15.02
CA PHE A 164 28.31 29.79 -15.99
C PHE A 164 29.59 30.66 -16.16
N ILE A 165 30.74 30.10 -15.76
CA ILE A 165 32.03 30.83 -15.77
C ILE A 165 32.76 30.44 -17.03
N ASN A 166 32.99 31.40 -17.91
CA ASN A 166 33.90 31.24 -19.06
C ASN A 166 35.28 31.77 -18.64
N ALA A 167 36.29 30.89 -18.73
CA ALA A 167 37.67 31.13 -18.37
C ALA A 167 38.63 31.16 -19.60
N ASP A 168 38.08 31.24 -20.82
CA ASP A 168 38.91 31.29 -22.07
C ASP A 168 39.91 32.42 -22.12
N PHE A 169 39.70 33.47 -21.30
CA PHE A 169 40.58 34.62 -21.19
C PHE A 169 41.61 34.49 -20.05
N VAL A 170 41.79 33.30 -19.46
CA VAL A 170 42.74 33.06 -18.38
C VAL A 170 43.88 32.18 -18.89
N GLU A 171 45.10 32.75 -18.79
CA GLU A 171 46.33 32.04 -19.08
C GLU A 171 46.91 31.44 -17.78
N LEU A 172 47.34 30.18 -17.86
CA LEU A 172 47.96 29.47 -16.74
C LEU A 172 49.46 29.35 -17.00
N SER A 173 50.27 29.78 -16.01
CA SER A 173 51.73 29.65 -16.06
C SER A 173 52.31 29.03 -14.81
N LYS A 174 53.34 28.20 -14.98
CA LYS A 174 54.07 27.54 -13.91
C LYS A 174 55.12 28.44 -13.35
N THR A 175 55.28 28.54 -12.03
CA THR A 175 56.36 29.24 -11.37
C THR A 175 57.53 28.30 -11.07
N LYS A 176 58.68 28.84 -10.67
CA LYS A 176 59.87 28.05 -10.29
C LYS A 176 59.62 27.14 -9.09
N SER A 177 58.61 27.41 -8.28
CA SER A 177 58.26 26.62 -7.07
C SER A 177 57.29 25.51 -7.34
N ALA A 178 56.77 25.36 -8.55
CA ALA A 178 55.83 24.34 -8.88
C ALA A 178 56.50 22.96 -9.03
N PRO A 179 56.04 21.92 -8.34
CA PRO A 179 56.52 20.57 -8.49
C PRO A 179 56.20 19.99 -9.88
N GLU A 180 56.90 18.93 -10.24
CA GLU A 180 56.53 18.14 -11.41
C GLU A 180 55.37 17.24 -11.07
N ILE A 181 54.40 17.14 -12.01
CA ILE A 181 53.21 16.30 -11.90
C ILE A 181 53.31 15.23 -12.97
N ASN A 182 53.04 13.97 -12.56
CA ASN A 182 52.98 12.80 -13.44
C ASN A 182 51.73 12.00 -13.14
N ASP A 183 51.49 10.94 -13.92
CA ASP A 183 50.27 10.09 -13.83
C ASP A 183 50.10 9.42 -12.47
N ASP A 184 51.21 9.01 -11.81
CA ASP A 184 51.16 8.41 -10.47
C ASP A 184 50.67 9.41 -9.42
N ILE A 185 51.18 10.67 -9.50
CA ILE A 185 50.74 11.74 -8.62
C ILE A 185 49.28 12.07 -8.85
N VAL A 186 48.85 12.14 -10.10
CA VAL A 186 47.43 12.41 -10.43
C VAL A 186 46.52 11.28 -9.88
N SER A 187 46.92 10.03 -10.05
CA SER A 187 46.20 8.87 -9.50
C SER A 187 46.14 8.92 -7.95
N GLU A 188 47.24 9.29 -7.29
CA GLU A 188 47.30 9.48 -5.84
C GLU A 188 46.33 10.61 -5.38
N LEU A 189 46.29 11.72 -6.10
CA LEU A 189 45.41 12.86 -5.79
C LEU A 189 43.92 12.50 -5.99
N LEU A 190 43.56 11.83 -7.09
CA LEU A 190 42.18 11.45 -7.37
C LEU A 190 41.64 10.42 -6.38
N ASN A 191 42.50 9.49 -5.94
CA ASN A 191 42.13 8.49 -4.89
C ASN A 191 41.99 9.14 -3.51
N ASN A 192 42.52 10.33 -3.30
CA ASN A 192 42.46 11.09 -2.05
C ASN A 192 41.88 12.51 -2.26
N ALA A 193 40.77 12.56 -3.00
CA ALA A 193 40.14 13.82 -3.42
C ALA A 193 39.73 14.76 -2.25
N ASP A 194 39.51 14.21 -1.06
CA ASP A 194 39.12 14.94 0.14
C ASP A 194 40.34 15.41 1.03
N ASN A 195 41.55 14.98 0.72
CA ASN A 195 42.72 15.28 1.51
C ASN A 195 43.42 16.58 1.06
N LEU A 196 42.94 17.73 1.55
CA LEU A 196 43.48 19.05 1.19
C LEU A 196 45.00 19.17 1.43
N ALA A 197 45.51 18.54 2.48
CA ALA A 197 46.94 18.63 2.79
C ALA A 197 47.82 17.95 1.71
N LEU A 198 47.34 16.86 1.13
CA LEU A 198 48.00 16.19 0.01
C LEU A 198 47.98 17.08 -1.25
N TRP A 199 46.84 17.70 -1.56
CA TRP A 199 46.71 18.61 -2.69
C TRP A 199 47.63 19.83 -2.53
N GLN A 200 47.71 20.43 -1.32
CA GLN A 200 48.60 21.54 -1.00
C GLN A 200 50.09 21.17 -1.09
N LYS A 201 50.43 19.92 -0.78
CA LYS A 201 51.84 19.45 -0.93
C LYS A 201 52.23 19.31 -2.39
N LYS A 202 51.32 18.84 -3.27
CA LYS A 202 51.57 18.66 -4.71
C LYS A 202 51.37 19.95 -5.52
N PHE A 203 50.51 20.85 -5.06
CA PHE A 203 50.26 22.17 -5.63
C PHE A 203 50.46 23.25 -4.55
N PRO A 204 51.69 23.57 -4.19
CA PRO A 204 51.94 24.54 -3.12
C PRO A 204 51.38 25.92 -3.44
N PRO A 205 51.07 26.75 -2.45
CA PRO A 205 50.67 28.14 -2.68
C PRO A 205 51.71 28.91 -3.56
N ASN A 206 51.20 29.75 -4.47
CA ASN A 206 51.99 30.51 -5.44
C ASN A 206 52.84 29.68 -6.43
N SER A 207 52.55 28.38 -6.58
CA SER A 207 53.24 27.56 -7.57
C SER A 207 52.75 27.77 -9.01
N TYR A 208 51.55 28.35 -9.17
CA TYR A 208 50.99 28.74 -10.47
C TYR A 208 50.46 30.16 -10.44
N ASN A 209 50.45 30.81 -11.63
CA ASN A 209 49.83 32.11 -11.85
C ASN A 209 48.60 31.91 -12.74
N PHE A 210 47.52 32.60 -12.43
CA PHE A 210 46.33 32.79 -13.21
C PHE A 210 46.30 34.22 -13.73
N ASP A 211 46.58 34.43 -14.98
CA ASP A 211 46.67 35.72 -15.62
C ASP A 211 45.50 35.92 -16.55
N GLY A 212 44.64 36.90 -16.27
CA GLY A 212 43.48 37.18 -17.11
C GLY A 212 42.21 37.51 -16.32
N PHE A 213 41.07 37.28 -16.94
CA PHE A 213 39.76 37.55 -16.36
C PHE A 213 38.76 36.43 -16.77
N THR A 214 37.66 36.36 -16.06
CA THR A 214 36.57 35.44 -16.37
C THR A 214 35.30 36.21 -16.74
N ILE A 215 34.50 35.63 -17.65
CA ILE A 215 33.16 36.14 -17.94
C ILE A 215 32.12 35.25 -17.24
N LEU A 216 31.30 35.88 -16.45
CA LEU A 216 30.18 35.23 -15.75
C LEU A 216 28.90 35.44 -16.58
N ASN A 217 28.36 34.40 -17.13
CA ASN A 217 26.98 34.37 -17.67
C ASN A 217 26.06 33.87 -16.57
N ILE A 218 25.03 34.63 -16.27
CA ILE A 218 24.19 34.43 -15.10
C ILE A 218 22.74 34.18 -15.57
N THR A 219 22.10 33.10 -15.10
CA THR A 219 20.74 32.77 -15.45
C THR A 219 19.87 32.68 -14.20
N ASP A 220 18.70 33.31 -14.23
CA ASP A 220 17.73 33.20 -13.14
C ASP A 220 17.10 31.78 -13.18
N VAL A 221 17.34 30.99 -12.15
CA VAL A 221 16.85 29.63 -11.98
C VAL A 221 15.97 29.50 -10.72
N THR A 222 15.38 30.61 -10.31
CA THR A 222 14.55 30.65 -9.09
C THR A 222 13.39 29.65 -9.17
N ILE A 223 12.74 29.52 -10.32
CA ILE A 223 11.63 28.58 -10.48
C ILE A 223 12.13 27.13 -10.34
N ASP A 224 13.24 26.77 -11.01
CA ASP A 224 13.81 25.43 -10.93
C ASP A 224 14.23 25.06 -9.50
N GLU A 225 14.84 25.99 -8.78
CA GLU A 225 15.23 25.83 -7.37
C GLU A 225 14.00 25.68 -6.46
N GLU A 226 12.96 26.48 -6.68
CA GLU A 226 11.72 26.36 -5.91
C GLU A 226 10.98 25.05 -6.22
N ILE A 227 11.01 24.54 -7.46
CA ILE A 227 10.51 23.18 -7.80
C ILE A 227 11.32 22.12 -7.03
N SER A 228 12.64 22.24 -7.00
CA SER A 228 13.50 21.29 -6.27
C SER A 228 13.23 21.31 -4.76
N LYS A 229 13.06 22.49 -4.17
CA LYS A 229 12.65 22.63 -2.76
C LYS A 229 11.26 22.05 -2.51
N PHE A 230 10.32 22.28 -3.41
CA PHE A 230 8.98 21.74 -3.35
C PHE A 230 9.02 20.21 -3.33
N LYS A 231 9.77 19.59 -4.25
CA LYS A 231 9.99 18.12 -4.26
C LYS A 231 10.56 17.62 -2.93
N SER A 232 11.59 18.28 -2.41
CA SER A 232 12.23 17.91 -1.14
C SER A 232 11.25 17.98 0.04
N ILE A 233 10.43 19.02 0.12
CA ILE A 233 9.42 19.20 1.17
C ILE A 233 8.34 18.11 1.07
N LEU A 234 7.89 17.80 -0.14
CA LEU A 234 6.90 16.73 -0.35
C LEU A 234 7.42 15.33 0.01
N LEU A 235 8.75 15.12 -0.12
CA LEU A 235 9.38 13.85 0.25
C LEU A 235 9.61 13.70 1.76
N GLN A 236 9.82 14.79 2.48
CA GLN A 236 10.24 14.79 3.89
C GLN A 236 9.08 14.84 4.89
N GLY A 237 7.90 15.31 4.50
CA GLY A 237 6.91 15.72 5.46
C GLY A 237 5.55 15.06 5.38
N ALA A 238 4.97 14.82 6.55
CA ALA A 238 3.54 14.63 6.68
C ALA A 238 2.83 15.93 6.27
N ILE A 239 1.87 15.82 5.38
CA ILE A 239 1.03 16.93 4.87
C ILE A 239 0.37 17.71 6.02
N ASP A 240 0.19 17.06 7.17
CA ASP A 240 -0.47 17.63 8.36
C ASP A 240 0.42 18.54 9.23
N HIS A 241 1.72 18.68 8.93
CA HIS A 241 2.61 19.50 9.77
C HIS A 241 2.45 20.99 9.46
N PRO A 242 2.28 21.88 10.45
CA PRO A 242 2.12 23.33 10.22
C PRO A 242 3.26 23.98 9.45
N GLU A 243 4.50 23.49 9.62
CA GLU A 243 5.66 23.96 8.85
C GLU A 243 5.55 23.62 7.36
N PHE A 244 4.90 22.52 7.00
CA PHE A 244 4.69 22.13 5.61
C PHE A 244 3.90 23.21 4.87
N THR A 245 2.76 23.63 5.42
CA THR A 245 1.90 24.67 4.85
C THR A 245 2.63 26.00 4.71
N SER A 246 3.42 26.42 5.72
CA SER A 246 4.16 27.67 5.67
C SER A 246 5.28 27.67 4.62
N LYS A 247 5.99 26.52 4.46
CA LYS A 247 7.03 26.33 3.44
C LYS A 247 6.42 26.35 2.03
N LEU A 248 5.30 25.65 1.79
CA LEU A 248 4.61 25.68 0.50
C LEU A 248 4.10 27.08 0.13
N ARG A 249 3.51 27.80 1.10
CA ARG A 249 3.05 29.19 0.89
C ARG A 249 4.20 30.07 0.43
N ARG A 250 5.36 29.95 1.03
CA ARG A 250 6.56 30.72 0.63
C ARG A 250 7.01 30.37 -0.79
N ILE A 251 7.01 29.10 -1.17
CA ILE A 251 7.35 28.64 -2.51
C ILE A 251 6.40 29.29 -3.55
N PHE A 252 5.08 29.18 -3.35
CA PHE A 252 4.12 29.77 -4.27
C PHE A 252 4.25 31.29 -4.35
N ARG A 253 4.51 31.99 -3.23
CA ARG A 253 4.80 33.43 -3.24
C ARG A 253 6.00 33.78 -4.08
N ASN A 254 7.08 33.02 -3.98
CA ASN A 254 8.30 33.25 -4.77
C ASN A 254 8.06 33.03 -6.28
N ILE A 255 7.30 32.00 -6.65
CA ILE A 255 7.00 31.66 -8.05
C ILE A 255 6.11 32.72 -8.71
N PHE A 256 5.04 33.11 -7.99
CA PHE A 256 4.08 34.08 -8.51
C PHE A 256 4.50 35.52 -8.25
N GLN A 257 5.51 35.75 -7.45
CA GLN A 257 6.00 37.10 -7.03
C GLN A 257 4.89 37.93 -6.36
N LEU A 258 4.07 37.24 -5.52
CA LEU A 258 2.93 37.82 -4.81
C LEU A 258 3.06 37.53 -3.31
N GLU A 259 3.33 38.57 -2.51
CA GLU A 259 3.49 38.42 -1.05
C GLU A 259 2.19 38.04 -0.31
N ASP A 260 1.06 38.47 -0.84
CA ASP A 260 -0.26 38.24 -0.29
C ASP A 260 -0.90 36.92 -0.76
N LEU A 261 -0.17 36.13 -1.59
CA LEU A 261 -0.67 34.87 -2.11
C LEU A 261 -0.87 33.88 -0.98
N ASP A 262 -2.04 33.26 -0.97
CA ASP A 262 -2.36 32.09 -0.15
C ASP A 262 -2.81 30.92 -1.02
N PHE A 263 -2.69 29.69 -0.49
CA PHE A 263 -3.08 28.50 -1.20
C PHE A 263 -4.00 27.63 -0.34
N GLY A 264 -4.79 26.80 -1.00
CA GLY A 264 -5.64 25.81 -0.38
C GLY A 264 -5.78 24.58 -1.27
N PHE A 265 -6.15 23.45 -0.66
CA PHE A 265 -6.32 22.21 -1.38
C PHE A 265 -7.56 21.46 -0.90
N SER A 266 -8.28 20.84 -1.84
CA SER A 266 -9.45 19.99 -1.57
C SER A 266 -9.35 18.71 -2.36
N ILE A 267 -9.57 17.56 -1.71
CA ILE A 267 -9.70 16.25 -2.38
C ILE A 267 -11.11 16.16 -2.97
N TYR A 268 -11.23 15.54 -4.12
CA TYR A 268 -12.50 15.22 -4.76
C TYR A 268 -12.72 13.71 -4.76
N ASP A 269 -13.90 13.29 -4.33
CA ASP A 269 -14.36 11.92 -4.42
C ASP A 269 -15.43 11.80 -5.51
N GLU A 270 -15.13 10.98 -6.50
CA GLU A 270 -15.96 10.78 -7.69
C GLU A 270 -17.27 10.04 -7.37
N GLU A 271 -17.25 9.12 -6.41
CA GLU A 271 -18.42 8.31 -6.06
C GLU A 271 -19.50 9.15 -5.35
N SER A 272 -19.10 9.89 -4.33
CA SER A 272 -20.02 10.76 -3.59
C SER A 272 -20.25 12.12 -4.27
N LYS A 273 -19.42 12.48 -5.27
CA LYS A 273 -19.36 13.82 -5.90
C LYS A 273 -19.17 14.94 -4.88
N ASN A 274 -18.37 14.69 -3.86
CA ASN A 274 -18.09 15.63 -2.80
C ASN A 274 -16.62 16.06 -2.81
N PHE A 275 -16.38 17.32 -2.39
CA PHE A 275 -15.07 17.77 -1.98
C PHE A 275 -14.87 17.53 -0.50
N TYR A 276 -13.65 17.14 -0.11
CA TYR A 276 -13.23 16.89 1.26
C TYR A 276 -11.99 17.70 1.60
N ARG A 277 -11.85 18.06 2.88
CA ARG A 277 -10.65 18.70 3.39
C ARG A 277 -9.54 17.68 3.61
N VAL A 278 -8.33 17.99 3.14
CA VAL A 278 -7.16 17.11 3.32
C VAL A 278 -6.73 17.04 4.79
N SER A 279 -6.70 18.19 5.45
CA SER A 279 -6.21 18.37 6.82
C SER A 279 -6.75 19.68 7.40
N GLN A 280 -6.78 19.81 8.71
CA GLN A 280 -7.13 21.05 9.36
C GLN A 280 -6.07 22.16 9.16
N SER A 281 -4.82 21.79 8.92
CA SER A 281 -3.71 22.72 8.70
C SER A 281 -3.69 23.33 7.29
N ILE A 282 -4.34 22.71 6.31
CA ILE A 282 -4.43 23.19 4.92
C ILE A 282 -5.79 23.83 4.68
N ASN A 283 -5.76 25.09 4.22
CA ASN A 283 -6.98 25.80 3.84
C ASN A 283 -7.71 25.09 2.70
N SER A 284 -9.03 25.19 2.69
CA SER A 284 -9.84 24.90 1.51
C SER A 284 -10.69 26.13 1.19
N PHE A 285 -10.58 26.63 -0.01
CA PHE A 285 -11.38 27.76 -0.49
C PHE A 285 -12.74 27.32 -1.01
N ILE A 286 -12.89 26.04 -1.32
CA ILE A 286 -14.14 25.42 -1.79
C ILE A 286 -15.07 25.08 -0.61
N LEU A 287 -14.50 24.61 0.51
CA LEU A 287 -15.24 24.06 1.66
C LEU A 287 -15.51 25.10 2.75
N ASP A 288 -14.68 26.14 2.83
CA ASP A 288 -14.68 27.12 3.94
C ASP A 288 -14.53 26.43 5.30
N SER A 289 -15.54 26.46 6.15
CA SER A 289 -15.59 25.81 7.48
C SER A 289 -16.07 24.36 7.41
N ASP A 290 -16.71 23.93 6.32
CA ASP A 290 -17.27 22.60 6.19
C ASP A 290 -16.15 21.52 6.07
N LEU A 291 -16.43 20.32 6.56
CA LEU A 291 -15.53 19.16 6.41
C LEU A 291 -15.67 18.55 5.02
N SER A 292 -16.89 18.52 4.48
CA SER A 292 -17.19 18.07 3.13
C SER A 292 -18.32 18.90 2.51
N ARG A 293 -18.35 18.98 1.17
CA ARG A 293 -19.41 19.68 0.43
C ARG A 293 -19.63 19.08 -0.94
N ASN A 294 -20.90 18.91 -1.32
CA ASN A 294 -21.24 18.48 -2.67
C ASN A 294 -20.79 19.51 -3.70
N CYS A 295 -20.25 19.05 -4.83
CA CYS A 295 -19.68 19.90 -5.87
C CYS A 295 -20.70 20.91 -6.44
N ASN A 296 -21.98 20.52 -6.61
CA ASN A 296 -23.04 21.40 -7.11
C ASN A 296 -23.40 22.55 -6.16
N SER A 297 -23.16 22.38 -4.86
CA SER A 297 -23.38 23.42 -3.86
C SER A 297 -22.15 24.27 -3.56
N ALA A 298 -20.99 23.85 -4.05
CA ALA A 298 -19.71 24.50 -3.76
C ALA A 298 -19.41 25.66 -4.71
N MET A 299 -19.83 25.58 -5.98
CA MET A 299 -19.49 26.53 -7.04
C MET A 299 -20.56 26.55 -8.12
N CYS A 300 -20.52 27.56 -8.99
CA CYS A 300 -21.46 27.66 -10.10
C CYS A 300 -21.24 26.58 -11.17
N SER A 301 -22.27 26.33 -11.99
CA SER A 301 -22.25 25.26 -13.02
C SER A 301 -21.09 25.38 -14.01
N ASN A 302 -20.72 26.61 -14.41
CA ASN A 302 -19.62 26.85 -15.34
C ASN A 302 -18.28 26.48 -14.72
N THR A 303 -18.02 26.88 -13.48
CA THR A 303 -16.79 26.54 -12.75
C THR A 303 -16.70 25.02 -12.54
N LEU A 304 -17.82 24.38 -12.19
CA LEU A 304 -17.90 22.94 -12.06
C LEU A 304 -17.56 22.21 -13.37
N HIS A 305 -18.18 22.62 -14.47
CA HIS A 305 -17.96 22.05 -15.78
C HIS A 305 -16.47 22.17 -16.21
N GLN A 306 -15.84 23.31 -15.99
CA GLN A 306 -14.42 23.52 -16.32
C GLN A 306 -13.49 22.67 -15.46
N LEU A 307 -13.70 22.61 -14.15
CA LEU A 307 -12.79 21.95 -13.21
C LEU A 307 -13.00 20.43 -13.15
N VAL A 308 -14.25 19.97 -13.11
CA VAL A 308 -14.58 18.56 -12.87
C VAL A 308 -14.71 17.79 -14.18
N GLU A 309 -15.46 18.33 -15.16
CA GLU A 309 -15.72 17.63 -16.41
C GLU A 309 -14.62 17.84 -17.44
N ASN A 310 -14.21 19.11 -17.68
CA ASN A 310 -13.17 19.44 -18.65
C ASN A 310 -11.75 19.30 -18.09
N GLN A 311 -11.60 19.24 -16.76
CA GLN A 311 -10.31 19.11 -16.07
C GLN A 311 -9.30 20.21 -16.47
N LYS A 312 -9.77 21.45 -16.62
CA LYS A 312 -8.96 22.61 -17.01
C LYS A 312 -8.82 23.60 -15.86
N HIS A 313 -7.73 24.35 -15.90
CA HIS A 313 -7.53 25.49 -14.99
C HIS A 313 -8.69 26.48 -15.11
N PHE A 314 -9.16 26.97 -14.00
CA PHE A 314 -10.18 28.01 -13.93
C PHE A 314 -9.66 29.22 -13.17
N SER A 315 -9.54 30.35 -13.86
CA SER A 315 -9.07 31.59 -13.25
C SER A 315 -10.20 32.60 -13.09
N ILE A 316 -10.19 33.31 -11.98
CA ILE A 316 -11.08 34.42 -11.65
C ILE A 316 -10.20 35.64 -11.38
N PRO A 317 -9.88 36.43 -12.44
CA PRO A 317 -9.00 37.59 -12.29
C PRO A 317 -9.60 38.70 -11.42
N ASP A 318 -10.93 38.89 -11.50
CA ASP A 318 -11.67 39.82 -10.66
C ASP A 318 -12.88 39.12 -10.02
N LEU A 319 -12.76 38.90 -8.70
CA LEU A 319 -13.81 38.23 -7.93
C LEU A 319 -15.10 39.06 -7.77
N GLU A 320 -15.02 40.38 -7.83
CA GLU A 320 -16.20 41.24 -7.74
C GLU A 320 -17.08 41.07 -9.01
N ILE A 321 -16.47 41.18 -10.19
CA ILE A 321 -17.14 40.92 -11.48
C ILE A 321 -17.68 39.49 -11.57
N TYR A 322 -16.89 38.52 -11.09
CA TYR A 322 -17.35 37.11 -11.08
C TYR A 322 -18.56 36.92 -10.17
N ALA A 323 -18.56 37.50 -8.99
CA ALA A 323 -19.69 37.42 -8.06
C ALA A 323 -20.98 38.01 -8.66
N GLU A 324 -20.89 39.15 -9.36
CA GLU A 324 -22.02 39.75 -10.09
C GLU A 324 -22.58 38.79 -11.15
N ASN A 325 -21.73 38.19 -11.96
CA ASN A 325 -22.09 37.27 -13.05
C ASN A 325 -22.64 35.91 -12.55
N THR A 326 -22.33 35.51 -11.35
CA THR A 326 -22.75 34.22 -10.76
C THR A 326 -23.86 34.38 -9.69
N ASN A 327 -24.45 35.56 -9.58
CA ASN A 327 -25.42 35.89 -8.54
C ASN A 327 -24.92 35.60 -7.12
N ASN A 328 -23.66 35.96 -6.86
CA ASN A 328 -22.99 35.72 -5.57
C ASN A 328 -22.99 34.24 -5.16
N ASP A 329 -22.43 33.38 -6.01
CA ASP A 329 -22.27 31.98 -5.64
C ASP A 329 -21.45 31.79 -4.36
N LYS A 330 -21.50 30.61 -3.78
CA LYS A 330 -20.87 30.33 -2.47
C LYS A 330 -19.34 30.49 -2.49
N LEU A 331 -18.71 30.19 -3.62
CA LEU A 331 -17.26 30.36 -3.81
C LEU A 331 -16.88 31.85 -3.73
N SER A 332 -17.58 32.69 -4.52
CA SER A 332 -17.32 34.14 -4.52
C SER A 332 -17.59 34.80 -3.17
N GLN A 333 -18.71 34.42 -2.48
CA GLN A 333 -19.02 34.90 -1.15
C GLN A 333 -17.90 34.56 -0.13
N THR A 334 -17.44 33.32 -0.13
CA THR A 334 -16.38 32.86 0.77
C THR A 334 -15.08 33.60 0.54
N LEU A 335 -14.69 33.78 -0.72
CA LEU A 335 -13.43 34.43 -1.06
C LEU A 335 -13.46 35.96 -0.78
N LEU A 336 -14.56 36.61 -1.17
CA LEU A 336 -14.73 38.06 -0.93
C LEU A 336 -14.79 38.39 0.58
N SER A 337 -15.49 37.56 1.38
CA SER A 337 -15.56 37.75 2.84
C SER A 337 -14.18 37.71 3.51
N LYS A 338 -13.20 36.99 2.94
CA LYS A 338 -11.81 36.89 3.39
C LYS A 338 -10.91 37.99 2.75
N GLY A 339 -11.47 38.88 1.94
CA GLY A 339 -10.77 40.01 1.33
C GLY A 339 -9.94 39.67 0.11
N PHE A 340 -10.12 38.49 -0.49
CA PHE A 340 -9.46 38.13 -1.74
C PHE A 340 -10.12 38.79 -2.95
N LYS A 341 -9.34 39.05 -4.00
CA LYS A 341 -9.81 39.75 -5.20
C LYS A 341 -9.52 38.99 -6.51
N SER A 342 -8.61 38.05 -6.50
CA SER A 342 -8.38 37.11 -7.59
C SER A 342 -8.16 35.68 -7.10
N CYS A 343 -8.55 34.71 -7.92
CA CYS A 343 -8.45 33.29 -7.61
C CYS A 343 -8.03 32.49 -8.84
N LEU A 344 -7.26 31.43 -8.62
CA LEU A 344 -6.92 30.44 -9.63
C LEU A 344 -7.17 29.04 -9.04
N LEU A 345 -8.04 28.27 -9.70
CA LEU A 345 -8.34 26.89 -9.34
C LEU A 345 -7.72 25.94 -10.37
N THR A 346 -6.95 24.99 -9.91
CA THR A 346 -6.20 24.06 -10.74
C THR A 346 -6.60 22.64 -10.40
N PRO A 347 -7.17 21.86 -11.36
CA PRO A 347 -7.50 20.47 -11.11
C PRO A 347 -6.23 19.62 -11.05
N ILE A 348 -6.19 18.67 -10.13
CA ILE A 348 -5.14 17.66 -10.03
C ILE A 348 -5.73 16.33 -10.46
N THR A 349 -5.26 15.81 -11.58
CA THR A 349 -5.83 14.66 -12.26
C THR A 349 -4.83 13.55 -12.47
N LYS A 350 -5.30 12.30 -12.45
CA LYS A 350 -4.54 11.12 -12.85
C LYS A 350 -5.43 10.21 -13.70
N ASN A 351 -4.92 9.77 -14.83
CA ASN A 351 -5.66 8.87 -15.75
C ASN A 351 -7.08 9.34 -16.05
N LYS A 352 -7.26 10.65 -16.27
CA LYS A 352 -8.56 11.32 -16.47
C LYS A 352 -9.50 11.28 -15.26
N LYS A 353 -9.03 10.91 -14.08
CA LYS A 353 -9.78 11.04 -12.83
C LYS A 353 -9.32 12.28 -12.08
N LEU A 354 -10.27 13.08 -11.61
CA LEU A 354 -10.00 14.23 -10.75
C LEU A 354 -9.75 13.73 -9.32
N LEU A 355 -8.56 14.01 -8.76
CA LEU A 355 -8.22 13.67 -7.37
C LEU A 355 -8.45 14.85 -6.42
N GLY A 356 -8.36 16.07 -6.93
CA GLY A 356 -8.56 17.24 -6.10
C GLY A 356 -8.37 18.54 -6.87
N VAL A 357 -8.50 19.65 -6.16
CA VAL A 357 -8.36 21.01 -6.69
C VAL A 357 -7.40 21.80 -5.81
N LEU A 358 -6.33 22.34 -6.41
CA LEU A 358 -5.46 23.33 -5.82
C LEU A 358 -6.05 24.73 -6.08
N GLY A 359 -6.30 25.50 -5.04
CA GLY A 359 -6.72 26.89 -5.11
C GLY A 359 -5.61 27.84 -4.71
N LEU A 360 -5.34 28.84 -5.53
CA LEU A 360 -4.49 29.98 -5.20
C LEU A 360 -5.34 31.24 -5.13
N VAL A 361 -5.10 32.12 -4.18
CA VAL A 361 -5.86 33.35 -3.98
C VAL A 361 -4.95 34.52 -3.66
N SER A 362 -5.33 35.71 -4.12
CA SER A 362 -4.60 36.97 -3.87
C SER A 362 -5.57 38.11 -3.56
N LYS A 363 -5.13 39.09 -2.77
CA LYS A 363 -5.89 40.32 -2.47
C LYS A 363 -5.76 41.36 -3.60
N LYS A 364 -4.99 41.08 -4.64
CA LYS A 364 -4.80 41.95 -5.80
C LYS A 364 -5.67 41.50 -6.96
N LYS A 365 -6.37 42.42 -7.61
CA LYS A 365 -7.08 42.16 -8.87
C LYS A 365 -6.10 41.83 -9.99
N ASN A 366 -6.50 40.96 -10.91
CA ASN A 366 -5.73 40.49 -12.08
C ASN A 366 -4.37 39.84 -11.77
N ALA A 367 -4.08 39.56 -10.47
CA ALA A 367 -2.81 38.96 -10.07
C ALA A 367 -2.74 37.47 -10.44
N LEU A 368 -3.88 36.78 -10.38
CA LEU A 368 -4.02 35.38 -10.73
C LEU A 368 -4.90 35.25 -11.98
N ASN A 369 -4.34 34.79 -13.07
CA ASN A 369 -4.98 34.66 -14.37
C ASN A 369 -4.54 33.36 -15.08
N ILE A 370 -5.17 33.04 -16.20
CA ILE A 370 -4.90 31.80 -16.94
C ILE A 370 -3.47 31.72 -17.49
N ILE A 371 -2.86 32.86 -17.83
CA ILE A 371 -1.50 32.91 -18.39
C ILE A 371 -0.49 32.46 -17.34
N ASN A 372 -0.67 32.90 -16.10
CA ASN A 372 0.25 32.50 -15.04
C ASN A 372 -0.11 31.15 -14.39
N ALA A 373 -1.22 30.53 -14.77
CA ALA A 373 -1.55 29.15 -14.39
C ALA A 373 -0.55 28.14 -14.96
N GLU A 374 0.02 28.40 -16.14
CA GLU A 374 1.03 27.53 -16.78
C GLU A 374 2.25 27.28 -15.86
N LYS A 375 2.57 28.24 -14.98
CA LYS A 375 3.63 28.04 -13.98
C LYS A 375 3.38 26.89 -13.00
N LEU A 376 2.14 26.41 -12.89
CA LEU A 376 1.79 25.29 -12.02
C LEU A 376 1.99 23.94 -12.68
N GLU A 377 2.08 23.87 -14.01
CA GLU A 377 2.19 22.58 -14.72
C GLU A 377 3.39 21.76 -14.28
N ASP A 378 4.52 22.41 -14.02
CA ASP A 378 5.73 21.73 -13.51
C ASP A 378 5.61 21.25 -12.05
N PHE A 379 4.65 21.78 -11.30
CA PHE A 379 4.39 21.41 -9.90
C PHE A 379 3.35 20.32 -9.74
N ILE A 380 2.37 20.27 -10.63
CA ILE A 380 1.25 19.31 -10.56
C ILE A 380 1.73 17.86 -10.46
N PRO A 381 2.69 17.35 -11.25
CA PRO A 381 3.13 15.97 -11.15
C PRO A 381 3.71 15.62 -9.78
N ASN A 382 4.43 16.55 -9.16
CA ASN A 382 5.03 16.34 -7.85
C ASN A 382 3.98 16.40 -6.74
N LEU A 383 3.01 17.31 -6.86
CA LEU A 383 1.89 17.41 -5.93
C LEU A 383 1.02 16.16 -6.01
N LEU A 384 0.77 15.65 -7.23
CA LEU A 384 0.05 14.40 -7.46
C LEU A 384 0.71 13.23 -6.70
N LEU A 385 2.01 13.04 -6.87
CA LEU A 385 2.76 11.98 -6.15
C LEU A 385 2.66 12.11 -4.62
N ALA A 386 2.69 13.34 -4.11
CA ALA A 386 2.56 13.56 -2.67
C ALA A 386 1.15 13.25 -2.15
N ILE A 387 0.13 13.61 -2.91
CA ILE A 387 -1.28 13.31 -2.57
C ILE A 387 -1.49 11.80 -2.58
N GLU A 388 -1.02 11.10 -3.62
CA GLU A 388 -1.14 9.64 -3.71
C GLU A 388 -0.47 8.93 -2.53
N ARG A 389 0.75 9.34 -2.19
CA ARG A 389 1.44 8.82 -1.00
C ARG A 389 0.69 9.11 0.30
N GLY A 390 0.09 10.30 0.39
CA GLY A 390 -0.73 10.67 1.55
C GLY A 390 -1.97 9.79 1.70
N ILE A 391 -2.66 9.52 0.58
CA ILE A 391 -3.82 8.63 0.53
C ILE A 391 -3.39 7.21 0.89
N GLU A 392 -2.38 6.67 0.22
CA GLU A 392 -1.85 5.32 0.47
C GLU A 392 -1.37 5.15 1.92
N HIS A 393 -0.68 6.15 2.46
CA HIS A 393 -0.26 6.13 3.87
C HIS A 393 -1.46 6.08 4.83
N LYS A 394 -2.49 6.90 4.58
CA LYS A 394 -3.73 6.89 5.38
C LYS A 394 -4.44 5.54 5.29
N GLU A 395 -4.59 4.98 4.09
CA GLU A 395 -5.17 3.66 3.89
C GLU A 395 -4.38 2.56 4.61
N ASN A 396 -3.04 2.61 4.54
CA ASN A 396 -2.18 1.67 5.25
C ASN A 396 -2.32 1.80 6.78
N LEU A 397 -2.47 3.01 7.31
CA LEU A 397 -2.73 3.22 8.74
C LEU A 397 -4.08 2.66 9.15
N ILE A 398 -5.14 2.88 8.36
CA ILE A 398 -6.47 2.32 8.60
C ILE A 398 -6.40 0.79 8.59
N LYS A 399 -5.78 0.19 7.59
CA LYS A 399 -5.57 -1.27 7.51
C LYS A 399 -4.77 -1.80 8.71
N ALA A 400 -3.73 -1.10 9.14
CA ALA A 400 -2.94 -1.47 10.32
C ALA A 400 -3.79 -1.44 11.61
N ILE A 401 -4.65 -0.42 11.79
CA ILE A 401 -5.58 -0.35 12.92
C ILE A 401 -6.54 -1.54 12.87
N ILE A 402 -7.13 -1.84 11.71
CA ILE A 402 -8.04 -2.97 11.56
C ILE A 402 -7.33 -4.30 11.86
N GLN A 403 -6.11 -4.50 11.40
CA GLN A 403 -5.33 -5.71 11.69
C GLN A 403 -4.96 -5.85 13.16
N GLN A 404 -4.69 -4.74 13.83
CA GLN A 404 -4.34 -4.71 15.25
C GLN A 404 -5.56 -5.04 16.13
N GLU A 405 -6.69 -4.37 15.90
CA GLU A 405 -7.91 -4.48 16.73
C GLU A 405 -8.75 -5.70 16.31
N CYS A 406 -8.73 -6.08 15.02
CA CYS A 406 -9.53 -7.15 14.43
C CYS A 406 -8.63 -8.20 13.77
N THR A 407 -9.21 -9.25 13.18
CA THR A 407 -8.51 -10.20 12.29
C THR A 407 -8.94 -9.97 10.84
N SER A 408 -8.84 -11.00 9.98
CA SER A 408 -9.39 -10.91 8.63
C SER A 408 -10.91 -10.70 8.68
N ILE A 409 -11.38 -9.70 7.97
CA ILE A 409 -12.78 -9.27 7.93
C ILE A 409 -13.32 -9.61 6.55
N HIS A 410 -14.58 -9.99 6.47
CA HIS A 410 -15.25 -10.25 5.20
C HIS A 410 -15.48 -8.94 4.44
N GLU A 411 -15.19 -8.91 3.12
CA GLU A 411 -15.26 -7.72 2.27
C GLU A 411 -16.60 -6.97 2.36
N SER A 412 -17.72 -7.68 2.48
CA SER A 412 -19.05 -7.07 2.54
C SER A 412 -19.27 -6.14 3.75
N VAL A 413 -18.46 -6.27 4.79
CA VAL A 413 -18.58 -5.49 6.05
C VAL A 413 -17.34 -4.63 6.33
N GLU A 414 -16.27 -4.76 5.55
CA GLU A 414 -14.99 -4.08 5.71
C GLU A 414 -15.16 -2.56 5.78
N TRP A 415 -16.04 -1.99 4.96
CA TRP A 415 -16.34 -0.56 4.92
C TRP A 415 -16.70 0.04 6.29
N LYS A 416 -17.39 -0.74 7.16
CA LYS A 416 -17.79 -0.27 8.50
C LYS A 416 -16.60 -0.24 9.45
N PHE A 417 -15.67 -1.18 9.31
CA PHE A 417 -14.42 -1.22 10.05
C PHE A 417 -13.49 -0.09 9.62
N GLU A 418 -13.43 0.20 8.32
CA GLU A 418 -12.67 1.35 7.80
C GLU A 418 -13.21 2.68 8.34
N GLU A 419 -14.54 2.85 8.37
CA GLU A 419 -15.18 4.05 8.95
C GLU A 419 -14.79 4.25 10.42
N GLU A 420 -14.85 3.19 11.24
CA GLU A 420 -14.48 3.26 12.65
C GLU A 420 -12.97 3.42 12.89
N ALA A 421 -12.14 2.75 12.08
CA ALA A 421 -10.69 2.91 12.11
C ALA A 421 -10.27 4.34 11.72
N GLN A 422 -10.97 4.95 10.77
CA GLN A 422 -10.74 6.35 10.40
C GLN A 422 -11.09 7.30 11.55
N LYS A 423 -12.23 7.10 12.21
CA LYS A 423 -12.62 7.90 13.40
C LYS A 423 -11.59 7.78 14.52
N LEU A 424 -11.09 6.55 14.76
CA LEU A 424 -10.06 6.31 15.77
C LEU A 424 -8.73 6.99 15.40
N LEU A 425 -8.33 6.94 14.12
CA LEU A 425 -7.13 7.61 13.64
C LEU A 425 -7.23 9.14 13.84
N GLU A 426 -8.36 9.74 13.48
CA GLU A 426 -8.62 11.16 13.65
C GLU A 426 -8.59 11.58 15.13
N ALA A 427 -9.19 10.78 16.02
CA ALA A 427 -9.17 11.03 17.46
C ALA A 427 -7.75 10.94 18.05
N ARG A 428 -6.96 9.94 17.63
CA ARG A 428 -5.54 9.79 18.02
C ARG A 428 -4.69 10.99 17.57
N GLN A 429 -4.91 11.48 16.36
CA GLN A 429 -4.22 12.70 15.86
C GLN A 429 -4.57 13.95 16.69
N GLN A 430 -5.80 14.04 17.22
CA GLN A 430 -6.23 15.10 18.12
C GLN A 430 -5.77 14.90 19.57
N LYS A 431 -4.94 13.88 19.86
CA LYS A 431 -4.48 13.49 21.20
C LYS A 431 -5.63 13.16 22.16
N GLN A 432 -6.76 12.69 21.67
CA GLN A 432 -7.87 12.21 22.45
C GLN A 432 -7.66 10.73 22.80
N ASN A 433 -8.00 10.35 24.02
CA ASN A 433 -8.06 8.94 24.40
C ASN A 433 -9.30 8.31 23.78
N ALA A 434 -9.16 7.62 22.68
CA ALA A 434 -10.23 6.92 21.98
C ALA A 434 -9.87 5.44 21.82
N THR A 435 -10.88 4.59 21.94
CA THR A 435 -10.83 3.15 21.68
C THR A 435 -11.63 2.85 20.43
N PHE A 436 -11.34 1.71 19.80
CA PHE A 436 -12.10 1.21 18.67
C PHE A 436 -13.55 0.98 19.10
N SER A 437 -14.52 1.54 18.37
CA SER A 437 -15.94 1.46 18.72
C SER A 437 -16.53 0.12 18.31
N ASP A 438 -17.60 -0.30 18.99
CA ASP A 438 -18.34 -1.52 18.63
C ASP A 438 -18.95 -1.42 17.23
N ILE A 439 -18.70 -2.45 16.43
CA ILE A 439 -19.28 -2.59 15.09
C ILE A 439 -20.57 -3.40 15.17
N LYS A 440 -21.68 -2.75 14.83
CA LYS A 440 -23.02 -3.36 14.92
C LYS A 440 -23.78 -3.21 13.60
N PHE A 441 -24.48 -4.27 13.22
CA PHE A 441 -25.41 -4.31 12.08
C PHE A 441 -26.79 -4.69 12.58
N ASP A 442 -27.73 -3.77 12.51
CA ASP A 442 -29.12 -3.96 12.93
C ASP A 442 -30.01 -4.41 11.76
N ASN A 443 -31.12 -5.10 12.11
CA ASN A 443 -32.12 -5.51 11.15
C ASN A 443 -31.60 -6.39 9.99
N VAL A 444 -30.78 -7.39 10.32
CA VAL A 444 -30.28 -8.38 9.38
C VAL A 444 -31.04 -9.68 9.48
N TYR A 445 -31.28 -10.34 8.36
CA TYR A 445 -31.89 -11.67 8.26
C TYR A 445 -30.79 -12.73 8.28
N PRO A 446 -30.84 -13.66 9.25
CA PRO A 446 -29.87 -14.77 9.29
C PRO A 446 -30.31 -15.90 8.36
N LEU A 447 -29.35 -16.56 7.73
CA LEU A 447 -29.48 -17.81 7.01
C LEU A 447 -28.43 -18.78 7.55
N PHE A 448 -28.88 -19.96 7.96
CA PHE A 448 -28.03 -21.01 8.50
C PHE A 448 -28.19 -22.29 7.69
N GLY A 449 -27.09 -22.92 7.34
CA GLY A 449 -27.06 -24.23 6.71
C GLY A 449 -25.89 -25.06 7.22
N GLN A 450 -26.12 -26.36 7.28
CA GLN A 450 -25.13 -27.30 7.77
C GLN A 450 -25.21 -28.60 6.94
N ILE A 451 -24.03 -29.09 6.54
CA ILE A 451 -23.85 -30.47 6.08
C ILE A 451 -22.98 -31.15 7.13
N ASP A 452 -23.53 -32.19 7.77
CA ASP A 452 -22.87 -32.92 8.83
C ASP A 452 -22.61 -34.38 8.43
N ILE A 453 -21.52 -34.96 8.93
CA ILE A 453 -21.18 -36.36 8.71
C ILE A 453 -21.95 -37.18 9.74
N VAL A 454 -22.90 -38.00 9.25
CA VAL A 454 -23.75 -38.82 10.08
C VAL A 454 -22.92 -39.82 10.89
N LYS A 455 -23.13 -39.85 12.23
CA LYS A 455 -22.42 -40.75 13.14
C LYS A 455 -20.88 -40.65 13.09
N SER A 456 -20.34 -39.48 12.80
CA SER A 456 -18.91 -39.22 12.71
C SER A 456 -18.13 -39.75 13.92
N SER A 457 -18.62 -39.46 15.14
CA SER A 457 -18.01 -39.94 16.40
C SER A 457 -17.97 -41.47 16.48
N ASN A 458 -19.02 -42.16 16.06
CA ASN A 458 -19.05 -43.62 16.08
C ASN A 458 -18.08 -44.24 15.07
N THR A 459 -18.02 -43.65 13.87
CA THR A 459 -17.10 -44.08 12.82
C THR A 459 -15.65 -43.85 13.22
N ARG A 460 -15.35 -42.71 13.82
CA ARG A 460 -14.01 -42.37 14.36
C ARG A 460 -13.64 -43.35 15.49
N ASN A 461 -14.55 -43.61 16.44
CA ASN A 461 -14.30 -44.54 17.53
C ASN A 461 -14.05 -45.97 17.02
N ALA A 462 -14.76 -46.40 15.99
CA ALA A 462 -14.54 -47.70 15.36
C ALA A 462 -13.15 -47.80 14.69
N ALA A 463 -12.68 -46.71 14.06
CA ALA A 463 -11.34 -46.64 13.49
C ALA A 463 -10.25 -46.71 14.59
N ILE A 464 -10.41 -45.95 15.68
CA ILE A 464 -9.50 -45.98 16.84
C ILE A 464 -9.49 -47.39 17.47
N GLN A 465 -10.65 -48.00 17.64
CA GLN A 465 -10.80 -49.38 18.18
C GLN A 465 -10.02 -50.38 17.33
N ARG A 466 -10.08 -50.27 15.99
CA ARG A 466 -9.31 -51.15 15.08
C ARG A 466 -7.81 -50.92 15.22
N ASP A 467 -7.34 -49.66 15.21
CA ASP A 467 -5.93 -49.35 15.36
C ASP A 467 -5.36 -49.87 16.69
N LEU A 468 -6.09 -49.69 17.80
CA LEU A 468 -5.67 -50.22 19.12
C LEU A 468 -5.67 -51.74 19.12
N SER A 469 -6.68 -52.41 18.50
CA SER A 469 -6.69 -53.85 18.36
C SER A 469 -5.51 -54.37 17.53
N ILE A 470 -5.18 -53.72 16.41
CA ILE A 470 -4.01 -54.06 15.61
C ILE A 470 -2.72 -53.90 16.45
N GLN A 471 -2.61 -52.80 17.20
CA GLN A 471 -1.45 -52.53 18.04
C GLN A 471 -1.28 -53.56 19.15
N LEU A 472 -2.35 -53.88 19.91
CA LEU A 472 -2.32 -54.85 20.99
C LEU A 472 -2.00 -56.25 20.46
N ASN A 473 -2.58 -56.67 19.32
CA ASN A 473 -2.26 -57.96 18.71
C ASN A 473 -0.79 -58.06 18.27
N LYS A 474 -0.22 -56.99 17.68
CA LYS A 474 1.21 -56.96 17.33
C LYS A 474 2.12 -57.03 18.56
N LEU A 475 1.73 -56.36 19.67
CA LEU A 475 2.45 -56.46 20.92
C LEU A 475 2.37 -57.87 21.53
N LEU A 476 1.21 -58.52 21.40
CA LEU A 476 1.00 -59.91 21.82
C LEU A 476 1.90 -60.85 21.02
N ASP A 477 1.99 -60.69 19.70
CA ASP A 477 2.90 -61.47 18.83
C ASP A 477 4.39 -61.35 19.30
N ILE A 478 4.83 -60.10 19.61
CA ILE A 478 6.20 -59.84 20.08
C ILE A 478 6.46 -60.51 21.44
N LEU A 479 5.50 -60.38 22.37
CA LEU A 479 5.65 -60.97 23.70
C LEU A 479 5.60 -62.50 23.66
N ASN A 480 4.77 -63.10 22.77
CA ASN A 480 4.78 -64.54 22.56
C ASN A 480 6.14 -65.04 22.06
N TYR A 481 6.67 -64.36 21.01
CA TYR A 481 8.03 -64.67 20.52
C TYR A 481 9.09 -64.53 21.60
N ALA A 482 9.03 -63.47 22.45
CA ALA A 482 9.98 -63.21 23.51
C ALA A 482 9.91 -64.30 24.62
N PHE A 483 8.69 -64.72 24.98
CA PHE A 483 8.46 -65.78 26.00
C PHE A 483 8.93 -67.12 25.55
N GLU A 484 8.72 -67.52 24.28
CA GLU A 484 9.22 -68.79 23.71
C GLU A 484 10.73 -68.93 23.73
N HIS A 485 11.46 -67.80 23.57
CA HIS A 485 12.91 -67.79 23.51
C HIS A 485 13.60 -67.45 24.88
N SER A 486 12.83 -66.77 25.73
CA SER A 486 13.28 -66.41 27.09
C SER A 486 12.07 -66.41 28.04
N PRO A 487 11.78 -67.51 28.74
CA PRO A 487 10.56 -67.68 29.54
C PRO A 487 10.62 -66.88 30.86
N ILE A 488 10.47 -65.54 30.75
CA ILE A 488 10.42 -64.60 31.88
C ILE A 488 8.94 -64.36 32.27
N MET A 489 8.60 -64.56 33.57
CA MET A 489 7.24 -64.47 34.09
C MET A 489 6.58 -63.12 33.80
N VAL A 490 7.32 -62.04 33.70
CA VAL A 490 6.80 -60.73 33.34
C VAL A 490 6.19 -60.71 31.90
N TYR A 491 6.78 -61.42 30.96
CA TYR A 491 6.22 -61.50 29.62
C TYR A 491 4.84 -62.21 29.63
N GLU A 492 4.68 -63.23 30.40
CA GLU A 492 3.41 -63.95 30.55
C GLU A 492 2.34 -63.08 31.24
N GLN A 493 2.72 -62.32 32.27
CA GLN A 493 1.87 -61.37 32.95
C GLN A 493 1.40 -60.22 32.01
N LEU A 494 2.31 -59.66 31.19
CA LEU A 494 1.95 -58.63 30.21
C LEU A 494 1.04 -59.17 29.10
N LYS A 495 1.25 -60.40 28.62
CA LYS A 495 0.34 -61.06 27.67
C LYS A 495 -1.08 -61.16 28.24
N PHE A 496 -1.22 -61.63 29.47
CA PHE A 496 -2.57 -61.69 30.11
C PHE A 496 -3.22 -60.30 30.19
N ARG A 497 -2.51 -59.25 30.53
CA ARG A 497 -3.03 -57.89 30.56
C ARG A 497 -3.43 -57.40 29.15
N ILE A 498 -2.70 -57.73 28.09
CA ILE A 498 -3.06 -57.38 26.69
C ILE A 498 -4.35 -58.08 26.31
N GLU A 499 -4.53 -59.37 26.66
CA GLU A 499 -5.75 -60.16 26.39
C GLU A 499 -6.98 -59.55 27.09
N GLU A 500 -6.83 -59.13 28.37
CA GLU A 500 -7.89 -58.38 29.07
C GLU A 500 -8.23 -57.04 28.39
N LEU A 501 -7.23 -56.29 27.97
CA LEU A 501 -7.43 -55.02 27.27
C LEU A 501 -8.07 -55.20 25.87
N LEU A 502 -7.76 -56.31 25.16
CA LEU A 502 -8.42 -56.65 23.89
C LEU A 502 -9.89 -56.98 24.07
N GLU A 503 -10.24 -57.67 25.21
CA GLU A 503 -11.64 -57.88 25.53
C GLU A 503 -12.39 -56.59 25.85
N ASP A 504 -11.75 -55.67 26.64
CA ASP A 504 -12.31 -54.36 26.94
C ASP A 504 -12.55 -53.53 25.67
N VAL A 505 -11.58 -53.52 24.73
CA VAL A 505 -11.68 -52.83 23.44
C VAL A 505 -12.87 -53.34 22.64
N ASN A 506 -13.10 -54.69 22.65
CA ASN A 506 -14.15 -55.28 21.84
C ASN A 506 -15.54 -55.15 22.47
N LYS A 507 -15.66 -55.12 23.80
CA LYS A 507 -16.95 -55.09 24.52
C LYS A 507 -17.43 -53.67 24.86
N ASN A 508 -16.54 -52.78 25.35
CA ASN A 508 -16.91 -51.49 25.96
C ASN A 508 -15.94 -50.38 25.62
N PHE A 509 -15.71 -50.13 24.35
CA PHE A 509 -14.76 -49.04 23.93
C PHE A 509 -15.32 -47.66 24.23
N ASN A 510 -14.58 -46.90 25.03
CA ASN A 510 -14.86 -45.51 25.37
C ASN A 510 -13.52 -44.74 25.58
N THR A 511 -13.59 -43.42 25.78
CA THR A 511 -12.42 -42.58 26.00
C THR A 511 -11.55 -43.02 27.20
N SER A 512 -12.15 -43.56 28.24
CA SER A 512 -11.42 -44.11 29.40
C SER A 512 -10.62 -45.37 29.02
N THR A 513 -11.19 -46.24 28.17
CA THR A 513 -10.51 -47.43 27.63
C THR A 513 -9.29 -47.04 26.78
N GLU A 514 -9.43 -46.07 25.89
CA GLU A 514 -8.34 -45.54 25.08
C GLU A 514 -7.16 -45.00 25.95
N GLN A 515 -7.49 -44.23 27.00
CA GLN A 515 -6.48 -43.68 27.92
C GLN A 515 -5.76 -44.78 28.69
N LYS A 516 -6.47 -45.79 29.17
CA LYS A 516 -5.87 -46.95 29.88
C LYS A 516 -4.91 -47.71 28.98
N ILE A 517 -5.27 -47.99 27.76
CA ILE A 517 -4.45 -48.72 26.79
C ILE A 517 -3.20 -47.89 26.45
N THR A 518 -3.38 -46.59 26.18
CA THR A 518 -2.28 -45.72 25.89
C THR A 518 -1.27 -45.68 27.03
N ALA A 519 -1.73 -45.49 28.28
CA ALA A 519 -0.88 -45.50 29.47
C ALA A 519 -0.14 -46.83 29.65
N PHE A 520 -0.82 -47.96 29.43
CA PHE A 520 -0.19 -49.27 29.49
C PHE A 520 0.89 -49.48 28.42
N ILE A 521 0.64 -49.07 27.19
CA ILE A 521 1.62 -49.18 26.12
C ILE A 521 2.89 -48.36 26.44
N PHE A 522 2.74 -47.13 26.90
CA PHE A 522 3.90 -46.27 27.20
C PHE A 522 4.64 -46.69 28.46
N ASN A 523 3.92 -46.99 29.52
CA ASN A 523 4.54 -47.16 30.82
C ASN A 523 5.05 -48.59 31.06
N ASP A 524 4.26 -49.59 30.59
CA ASP A 524 4.55 -51.02 30.89
C ASP A 524 5.22 -51.74 29.69
N ILE A 525 4.76 -51.46 28.44
CA ILE A 525 5.22 -52.22 27.28
C ILE A 525 6.48 -51.63 26.65
N HIS A 526 6.55 -50.32 26.39
CA HIS A 526 7.71 -49.70 25.68
C HIS A 526 9.05 -50.01 26.37
N PRO A 527 9.19 -49.93 27.71
CA PRO A 527 10.43 -50.33 28.40
C PRO A 527 10.82 -51.78 28.17
N VAL A 528 9.81 -52.68 28.15
CA VAL A 528 10.04 -54.12 27.93
C VAL A 528 10.43 -54.41 26.48
N LEU A 529 9.92 -53.70 25.51
CA LEU A 529 10.32 -53.83 24.09
C LEU A 529 11.81 -53.46 23.90
N GLU A 530 12.30 -52.41 24.55
CA GLU A 530 13.74 -52.07 24.48
C GLU A 530 14.62 -53.14 25.14
N GLN A 531 14.16 -53.79 26.20
CA GLN A 531 14.88 -54.90 26.80
C GLN A 531 14.87 -56.15 25.88
N ILE A 532 13.72 -56.52 25.32
CA ILE A 532 13.63 -57.62 24.36
C ILE A 532 14.53 -57.40 23.16
N LYS A 533 14.58 -56.18 22.66
CA LYS A 533 15.47 -55.81 21.54
C LYS A 533 16.96 -55.97 21.88
N HIS A 534 17.33 -55.72 23.11
CA HIS A 534 18.71 -55.92 23.61
C HIS A 534 19.06 -57.40 23.79
N ASP A 535 18.15 -58.14 24.44
CA ASP A 535 18.43 -59.53 24.89
C ASP A 535 18.21 -60.58 23.76
N LEU A 536 17.35 -60.30 22.80
CA LEU A 536 17.03 -61.18 21.70
C LEU A 536 17.28 -60.54 20.33
N PRO A 537 18.49 -60.69 19.77
CA PRO A 537 18.85 -59.99 18.52
C PRO A 537 17.91 -60.23 17.33
N ASN A 538 17.32 -61.42 17.21
CA ASN A 538 16.41 -61.77 16.16
C ASN A 538 14.99 -61.12 16.29
N SER A 539 14.65 -60.59 17.47
CA SER A 539 13.41 -59.80 17.70
C SER A 539 13.47 -58.41 17.05
N ARG A 540 14.66 -57.92 16.69
CA ARG A 540 14.87 -56.55 16.14
C ARG A 540 14.03 -56.30 14.87
N GLU A 541 13.91 -57.27 14.01
CA GLU A 541 13.15 -57.11 12.77
C GLU A 541 11.63 -56.97 13.05
N VAL A 542 11.09 -57.77 13.98
CA VAL A 542 9.67 -57.72 14.35
C VAL A 542 9.32 -56.44 15.07
N ILE A 543 10.18 -56.01 15.99
CA ILE A 543 10.02 -54.74 16.72
C ILE A 543 10.19 -53.55 15.76
N SER A 544 11.08 -53.63 14.77
CA SER A 544 11.24 -52.60 13.75
C SER A 544 9.97 -52.48 12.89
N LYS A 545 9.40 -53.60 12.46
CA LYS A 545 8.11 -53.62 11.70
C LYS A 545 6.97 -53.02 12.52
N TYR A 546 6.89 -53.34 13.82
CA TYR A 546 5.92 -52.69 14.70
C TYR A 546 6.13 -51.17 14.79
N LYS A 547 7.37 -50.73 14.97
CA LYS A 547 7.71 -49.28 15.03
C LYS A 547 7.35 -48.53 13.74
N THR A 548 7.49 -49.13 12.60
CA THR A 548 7.09 -48.51 11.31
C THR A 548 5.59 -48.33 11.13
N MET A 549 4.77 -49.02 11.94
CA MET A 549 3.31 -48.84 11.94
C MET A 549 2.85 -47.71 12.88
N GLN A 550 3.72 -47.27 13.77
CA GLN A 550 3.42 -46.17 14.70
C GLN A 550 3.57 -44.81 14.03
N ASP A 551 2.75 -43.88 14.45
CA ASP A 551 2.90 -42.48 14.12
C ASP A 551 4.00 -41.84 15.00
N ASP A 552 4.92 -41.11 14.40
CA ASP A 552 6.10 -40.53 15.08
C ASP A 552 5.72 -39.58 16.23
N SER A 553 4.56 -38.90 16.12
CA SER A 553 4.11 -37.92 17.12
C SER A 553 3.39 -38.55 18.30
N SER A 554 2.55 -39.55 18.04
CA SER A 554 1.71 -40.20 19.05
C SER A 554 2.29 -41.49 19.63
N GLY A 555 3.22 -42.15 18.94
CA GLY A 555 3.77 -43.44 19.30
C GLY A 555 2.75 -44.61 19.27
N LEU A 556 1.58 -44.37 18.68
CA LEU A 556 0.52 -45.32 18.53
C LEU A 556 0.32 -45.73 17.05
N VAL A 557 -0.28 -46.88 16.81
CA VAL A 557 -0.68 -47.28 15.45
C VAL A 557 -1.76 -46.31 14.96
N TYR A 558 -1.55 -45.72 13.80
CA TYR A 558 -2.42 -44.70 13.20
C TYR A 558 -2.59 -45.01 11.71
N GLN A 559 -3.41 -45.99 11.41
CA GLN A 559 -3.71 -46.47 10.05
C GLN A 559 -5.18 -46.25 9.68
N GLU A 560 -6.07 -46.91 10.36
CA GLU A 560 -7.54 -46.80 10.11
C GLU A 560 -8.03 -45.38 10.44
N ARG A 561 -7.55 -44.85 11.56
CA ARG A 561 -7.87 -43.46 11.96
C ARG A 561 -7.32 -42.48 10.96
N LYS A 562 -6.12 -42.69 10.41
CA LYS A 562 -5.53 -41.82 9.38
C LYS A 562 -6.42 -41.80 8.13
N VAL A 563 -6.85 -42.95 7.66
CA VAL A 563 -7.78 -43.05 6.49
C VAL A 563 -9.06 -42.27 6.75
N TYR A 564 -9.64 -42.38 7.96
CA TYR A 564 -10.82 -41.62 8.37
C TYR A 564 -10.53 -40.11 8.38
N ASP A 565 -9.48 -39.66 9.09
CA ASP A 565 -9.13 -38.25 9.24
C ASP A 565 -8.80 -37.63 7.86
N ASP A 566 -8.06 -38.33 7.01
CA ASP A 566 -7.70 -37.88 5.64
C ASP A 566 -8.96 -37.77 4.76
N THR A 567 -9.88 -38.72 4.86
CA THR A 567 -11.15 -38.70 4.11
C THR A 567 -12.03 -37.53 4.53
N VAL A 568 -12.19 -37.28 5.84
CA VAL A 568 -12.96 -36.13 6.37
C VAL A 568 -12.32 -34.82 5.96
N ASN A 569 -11.00 -34.73 6.06
CA ASN A 569 -10.26 -33.53 5.67
C ASN A 569 -10.40 -33.23 4.16
N TYR A 570 -10.33 -34.27 3.32
CA TYR A 570 -10.49 -34.14 1.88
C TYR A 570 -11.90 -33.66 1.51
N ILE A 571 -12.92 -34.33 2.04
CA ILE A 571 -14.32 -33.95 1.82
C ILE A 571 -14.58 -32.52 2.25
N ASN A 572 -14.15 -32.13 3.46
CA ASN A 572 -14.35 -30.78 3.98
C ASN A 572 -13.64 -29.74 3.16
N LYS A 573 -12.47 -30.05 2.60
CA LYS A 573 -11.75 -29.17 1.70
C LYS A 573 -12.52 -28.92 0.40
N GLU A 574 -13.00 -29.98 -0.23
CA GLU A 574 -13.76 -29.89 -1.49
C GLU A 574 -15.09 -29.15 -1.30
N LEU A 575 -15.82 -29.44 -0.22
CA LEU A 575 -17.05 -28.72 0.13
C LEU A 575 -16.78 -27.23 0.41
N ALA A 576 -15.69 -26.91 1.12
CA ALA A 576 -15.30 -25.56 1.39
C ALA A 576 -14.97 -24.79 0.10
N CYS A 577 -14.15 -25.38 -0.78
CA CYS A 577 -13.83 -24.78 -2.07
C CYS A 577 -15.10 -24.51 -2.91
N MET A 578 -16.03 -25.43 -2.91
CA MET A 578 -17.27 -25.26 -3.65
C MET A 578 -18.14 -24.12 -3.13
N ILE A 579 -18.38 -24.08 -1.80
CA ILE A 579 -19.22 -23.02 -1.23
C ILE A 579 -18.57 -21.65 -1.38
N ASP A 580 -17.25 -21.53 -1.19
CA ASP A 580 -16.51 -20.29 -1.36
C ASP A 580 -16.61 -19.77 -2.81
N HIS A 581 -16.45 -20.65 -3.80
CA HIS A 581 -16.60 -20.27 -5.21
C HIS A 581 -18.02 -19.81 -5.55
N LYS A 582 -19.03 -20.53 -5.07
CA LYS A 582 -20.43 -20.15 -5.26
C LYS A 582 -20.79 -18.85 -4.56
N GLN A 583 -20.18 -18.62 -3.41
CA GLN A 583 -20.40 -17.42 -2.61
C GLN A 583 -19.92 -16.15 -3.31
N GLN A 584 -18.82 -16.22 -4.10
CA GLN A 584 -18.37 -15.09 -4.90
C GLN A 584 -19.46 -14.56 -5.84
N HIS A 585 -20.16 -15.45 -6.56
CA HIS A 585 -21.27 -15.06 -7.44
C HIS A 585 -22.47 -14.52 -6.67
N ALA A 586 -22.76 -15.07 -5.50
CA ALA A 586 -23.86 -14.59 -4.66
C ALA A 586 -23.58 -13.16 -4.13
N GLN A 587 -22.33 -12.83 -3.82
CA GLN A 587 -21.89 -11.49 -3.41
C GLN A 587 -22.03 -10.44 -4.53
N GLU A 588 -21.78 -10.82 -5.78
CA GLU A 588 -21.97 -9.93 -6.94
C GLU A 588 -23.43 -9.47 -7.10
N ILE A 589 -24.39 -10.36 -6.79
CA ILE A 589 -25.83 -10.04 -6.86
C ILE A 589 -26.22 -9.09 -5.75
N PHE A 590 -25.90 -9.43 -4.51
CA PHE A 590 -26.12 -8.56 -3.34
C PHE A 590 -25.12 -8.87 -2.22
N PRO A 591 -24.36 -7.87 -1.75
CA PRO A 591 -23.39 -8.05 -0.67
C PRO A 591 -24.09 -8.49 0.64
N HIS A 592 -23.55 -9.53 1.25
CA HIS A 592 -24.03 -10.04 2.53
C HIS A 592 -22.86 -10.61 3.32
N TYR A 593 -22.95 -10.61 4.66
CA TYR A 593 -21.91 -11.20 5.49
C TYR A 593 -22.00 -12.72 5.40
N PHE A 594 -20.85 -13.37 5.21
CA PHE A 594 -20.73 -14.82 5.13
C PHE A 594 -19.58 -15.31 6.00
N GLU A 595 -19.85 -16.36 6.76
CA GLU A 595 -18.82 -17.10 7.48
C GLU A 595 -19.11 -18.61 7.43
N ARG A 596 -18.06 -19.40 7.39
CA ARG A 596 -18.16 -20.84 7.46
C ARG A 596 -17.28 -21.41 8.56
N PHE A 597 -17.75 -22.45 9.18
CA PHE A 597 -17.04 -23.18 10.21
C PHE A 597 -16.81 -24.61 9.77
N LYS A 598 -15.60 -25.12 10.03
CA LYS A 598 -15.24 -26.49 9.86
C LYS A 598 -15.65 -27.24 11.13
N THR A 599 -16.64 -28.12 11.01
CA THR A 599 -17.06 -29.09 12.01
C THR A 599 -16.63 -30.48 11.55
N ASP A 600 -17.36 -31.56 11.95
CA ASP A 600 -17.22 -32.86 11.26
C ASP A 600 -17.77 -32.84 9.83
N GLY A 601 -18.33 -31.73 9.39
CA GLY A 601 -18.75 -31.33 8.07
C GLY A 601 -18.51 -29.83 7.85
N ILE A 602 -19.45 -29.13 7.21
CA ILE A 602 -19.42 -27.67 7.00
C ILE A 602 -20.70 -27.02 7.48
N GLU A 603 -20.56 -26.06 8.36
CA GLU A 603 -21.59 -25.12 8.78
C GLU A 603 -21.33 -23.77 8.13
N HIS A 604 -22.36 -23.07 7.68
CA HIS A 604 -22.26 -21.72 7.18
C HIS A 604 -23.38 -20.82 7.70
N ASN A 605 -22.99 -19.56 7.98
CA ASN A 605 -23.89 -18.49 8.37
C ASN A 605 -23.85 -17.38 7.33
N MET A 606 -25.00 -16.84 7.00
CA MET A 606 -25.10 -15.63 6.19
C MET A 606 -26.02 -14.63 6.87
N TYR A 607 -25.68 -13.33 6.76
CA TYR A 607 -26.52 -12.26 7.26
C TYR A 607 -26.72 -11.26 6.14
N ILE A 608 -27.98 -10.97 5.80
CA ILE A 608 -28.35 -10.06 4.74
C ILE A 608 -29.29 -8.97 5.26
N GLY A 609 -29.04 -7.73 4.92
CA GLY A 609 -29.89 -6.61 5.35
C GLY A 609 -29.38 -5.27 4.84
N LYS A 610 -30.20 -4.24 4.99
CA LYS A 610 -29.86 -2.87 4.59
C LYS A 610 -28.60 -2.32 5.29
N SER A 611 -28.37 -2.73 6.54
CA SER A 611 -27.25 -2.24 7.33
C SER A 611 -25.89 -2.81 6.89
N ILE A 612 -25.85 -3.95 6.18
CA ILE A 612 -24.62 -4.56 5.70
C ILE A 612 -24.17 -3.92 4.39
N SER A 613 -25.10 -3.58 3.50
CA SER A 613 -24.77 -3.01 2.19
C SER A 613 -24.71 -1.49 2.24
N GLN A 614 -23.55 -0.90 1.97
CA GLN A 614 -23.37 0.55 1.91
C GLN A 614 -24.13 1.20 0.75
N ASN A 615 -24.11 0.57 -0.45
CA ASN A 615 -24.50 1.21 -1.72
C ASN A 615 -25.67 0.55 -2.45
N LYS A 616 -26.21 -0.59 -1.98
CA LYS A 616 -27.30 -1.28 -2.64
C LYS A 616 -28.58 -1.24 -1.79
N ASN A 617 -29.70 -0.91 -2.40
CA ASN A 617 -31.01 -0.93 -1.75
C ASN A 617 -31.46 -2.38 -1.48
N PHE A 618 -31.56 -2.76 -0.22
CA PHE A 618 -32.09 -4.05 0.18
C PHE A 618 -33.57 -4.18 -0.18
N SER A 619 -33.92 -5.33 -0.76
CA SER A 619 -35.31 -5.72 -0.99
C SER A 619 -35.55 -7.17 -0.55
N LYS A 620 -36.81 -7.53 -0.26
CA LYS A 620 -37.17 -8.92 0.07
C LYS A 620 -36.83 -9.92 -1.06
N VAL A 621 -36.82 -9.46 -2.31
CA VAL A 621 -36.45 -10.29 -3.46
C VAL A 621 -35.00 -10.79 -3.33
N MET A 622 -34.08 -9.95 -2.80
CA MET A 622 -32.69 -10.35 -2.59
C MET A 622 -32.59 -11.45 -1.52
N LEU A 623 -33.35 -11.31 -0.44
CA LEU A 623 -33.43 -12.36 0.59
C LEU A 623 -33.97 -13.68 0.03
N GLN A 624 -35.06 -13.62 -0.74
CA GLN A 624 -35.67 -14.80 -1.38
C GLN A 624 -34.68 -15.45 -2.37
N ASN A 625 -33.96 -14.67 -3.15
CA ASN A 625 -32.95 -15.18 -4.05
C ASN A 625 -31.83 -15.90 -3.29
N LEU A 626 -31.35 -15.31 -2.18
CA LEU A 626 -30.30 -15.93 -1.38
C LEU A 626 -30.76 -17.23 -0.68
N ARG A 627 -32.02 -17.29 -0.23
CA ARG A 627 -32.64 -18.52 0.33
C ARG A 627 -32.72 -19.65 -0.71
N LEU A 628 -33.16 -19.33 -1.92
CA LEU A 628 -33.22 -20.29 -3.03
C LEU A 628 -31.82 -20.75 -3.46
N TRP A 629 -30.88 -19.82 -3.55
CA TRP A 629 -29.47 -20.11 -3.81
C TRP A 629 -28.90 -21.06 -2.74
N GLN A 630 -29.18 -20.80 -1.46
CA GLN A 630 -28.75 -21.67 -0.37
C GLN A 630 -29.27 -23.10 -0.50
N MET A 631 -30.55 -23.24 -0.77
CA MET A 631 -31.16 -24.57 -0.95
C MET A 631 -30.51 -25.33 -2.12
N GLN A 632 -30.35 -24.71 -3.27
CA GLN A 632 -29.67 -25.31 -4.41
C GLN A 632 -28.24 -25.69 -4.10
N THR A 633 -27.50 -24.80 -3.46
CA THR A 633 -26.11 -25.03 -3.07
C THR A 633 -25.98 -26.19 -2.10
N MET A 634 -26.90 -26.34 -1.13
CA MET A 634 -26.92 -27.48 -0.22
C MET A 634 -27.09 -28.82 -0.95
N CYS A 635 -27.99 -28.87 -1.93
CA CYS A 635 -28.16 -30.07 -2.76
C CYS A 635 -26.90 -30.40 -3.57
N GLU A 636 -26.29 -29.41 -4.14
CA GLU A 636 -25.06 -29.60 -4.94
C GLU A 636 -23.85 -29.98 -4.06
N MET A 637 -23.73 -29.40 -2.86
CA MET A 637 -22.68 -29.76 -1.90
C MET A 637 -22.84 -31.24 -1.46
N GLU A 638 -24.06 -31.70 -1.17
CA GLU A 638 -24.27 -33.10 -0.80
C GLU A 638 -24.03 -34.06 -1.99
N ASN A 639 -24.35 -33.63 -3.20
CA ASN A 639 -23.96 -34.35 -4.41
C ASN A 639 -22.43 -34.45 -4.57
N LEU A 640 -21.70 -33.35 -4.33
CA LEU A 640 -20.23 -33.34 -4.32
C LEU A 640 -19.70 -34.29 -3.23
N PHE A 641 -20.28 -34.25 -2.02
CA PHE A 641 -19.88 -35.09 -0.89
C PHE A 641 -19.83 -36.59 -1.28
N TYR A 642 -20.85 -37.09 -1.98
CA TYR A 642 -20.85 -38.49 -2.43
C TYR A 642 -19.98 -38.74 -3.67
N ASN A 643 -19.82 -37.77 -4.55
CA ASN A 643 -18.98 -37.92 -5.74
C ASN A 643 -17.50 -38.03 -5.40
N VAL A 644 -17.00 -37.26 -4.43
CA VAL A 644 -15.57 -37.28 -4.02
C VAL A 644 -15.19 -38.54 -3.24
N GLN A 645 -16.16 -39.33 -2.76
CA GLN A 645 -15.91 -40.58 -2.04
C GLN A 645 -15.79 -41.81 -2.94
N LYS A 646 -16.09 -41.72 -4.23
CA LYS A 646 -16.06 -42.87 -5.15
C LYS A 646 -14.72 -43.59 -5.19
N ASP A 647 -13.63 -42.81 -5.01
CA ASP A 647 -12.26 -43.32 -5.06
C ASP A 647 -11.65 -43.59 -3.67
N ASN A 648 -12.41 -43.35 -2.58
CA ASN A 648 -11.92 -43.48 -1.21
C ASN A 648 -12.35 -44.84 -0.58
N ASP A 649 -11.45 -45.40 0.23
CA ASP A 649 -11.68 -46.66 0.95
C ASP A 649 -12.69 -46.53 2.10
N PHE A 650 -12.97 -45.33 2.56
CA PHE A 650 -13.90 -45.05 3.67
C PHE A 650 -15.20 -44.44 3.14
N GLN A 651 -16.35 -44.98 3.53
CA GLN A 651 -17.65 -44.43 3.15
C GLN A 651 -18.28 -43.69 4.32
N LEU A 652 -18.48 -42.39 4.14
CA LEU A 652 -19.20 -41.55 5.08
C LEU A 652 -20.56 -41.16 4.51
N GLU A 653 -21.49 -40.87 5.40
CA GLU A 653 -22.86 -40.46 5.07
C GLU A 653 -23.08 -39.03 5.50
N ALA A 654 -23.79 -38.23 4.69
CA ALA A 654 -24.10 -36.82 4.99
C ALA A 654 -25.57 -36.63 5.36
N ALA A 655 -25.82 -35.60 6.14
CA ALA A 655 -27.15 -35.05 6.41
C ALA A 655 -27.15 -33.54 6.28
N SER A 656 -28.11 -33.03 5.52
CA SER A 656 -28.19 -31.60 5.20
C SER A 656 -29.36 -30.92 5.91
N LEU A 657 -29.08 -29.76 6.51
CA LEU A 657 -30.03 -28.99 7.31
C LEU A 657 -30.00 -27.50 6.93
N ILE A 658 -31.17 -26.89 6.86
CA ILE A 658 -31.37 -25.41 6.80
C ILE A 658 -32.25 -25.01 7.96
N LEU A 659 -31.83 -24.00 8.75
CA LEU A 659 -32.65 -23.37 9.77
C LEU A 659 -33.16 -22.02 9.25
N VAL A 660 -34.49 -21.92 9.13
CA VAL A 660 -35.18 -20.72 8.67
C VAL A 660 -35.56 -19.86 9.86
N TYR A 661 -35.14 -18.61 9.84
CA TYR A 661 -35.48 -17.60 10.83
C TYR A 661 -35.96 -16.33 10.14
N ASN A 662 -37.23 -15.97 10.28
CA ASN A 662 -37.85 -14.90 9.49
C ASN A 662 -37.90 -13.56 10.22
N SER A 663 -37.41 -13.48 11.45
CA SER A 663 -37.24 -12.22 12.18
C SER A 663 -35.86 -11.65 11.95
N THR A 664 -35.80 -10.33 11.86
CA THR A 664 -34.51 -9.66 11.83
C THR A 664 -33.83 -9.72 13.20
N LEU A 665 -32.53 -9.79 13.19
CA LEU A 665 -31.70 -9.72 14.38
C LEU A 665 -30.60 -8.67 14.22
N SER A 666 -29.87 -8.40 15.28
CA SER A 666 -28.68 -7.56 15.26
C SER A 666 -27.45 -8.40 15.51
N ILE A 667 -26.38 -8.14 14.77
CA ILE A 667 -25.08 -8.75 14.98
C ILE A 667 -24.08 -7.69 15.41
N ARG A 668 -23.19 -8.02 16.33
CA ARG A 668 -22.12 -7.16 16.84
C ARG A 668 -20.79 -7.89 16.72
N TYR A 669 -19.77 -7.15 16.27
CA TYR A 669 -18.40 -7.67 16.27
C TYR A 669 -17.82 -7.62 17.69
N ARG A 670 -17.40 -8.77 18.19
CA ARG A 670 -16.74 -8.92 19.48
C ARG A 670 -15.22 -8.83 19.27
N VAL A 671 -14.63 -7.73 19.73
CA VAL A 671 -13.18 -7.48 19.59
C VAL A 671 -12.36 -8.52 20.37
N ASP A 672 -12.87 -8.95 21.55
CA ASP A 672 -12.25 -9.96 22.41
C ASP A 672 -12.21 -11.37 21.78
N GLU A 673 -13.27 -11.76 21.06
CA GLU A 673 -13.38 -13.06 20.39
C GLU A 673 -13.07 -13.00 18.88
N LYS A 674 -12.91 -11.78 18.33
CA LYS A 674 -12.63 -11.50 16.91
C LYS A 674 -13.62 -12.16 15.94
N LYS A 675 -14.88 -12.16 16.28
CA LYS A 675 -15.98 -12.70 15.49
C LYS A 675 -17.25 -11.89 15.67
N PHE A 676 -18.18 -12.05 14.75
CA PHE A 676 -19.53 -11.56 14.94
C PHE A 676 -20.33 -12.49 15.86
N ASP A 677 -21.08 -11.90 16.74
CA ASP A 677 -22.02 -12.59 17.62
C ASP A 677 -23.37 -11.88 17.58
N ILE A 678 -24.42 -12.58 17.97
CA ILE A 678 -25.76 -12.01 17.97
C ILE A 678 -25.94 -11.09 19.17
N ASP A 679 -26.37 -9.87 18.90
CA ASP A 679 -26.57 -8.84 19.93
C ASP A 679 -27.97 -8.93 20.59
N GLY A 680 -27.97 -8.99 21.93
CA GLY A 680 -29.14 -8.89 22.77
C GLY A 680 -29.80 -10.23 23.14
N ALA A 681 -30.36 -10.27 24.35
CA ALA A 681 -30.95 -11.49 24.97
C ALA A 681 -32.15 -12.04 24.19
N TYR A 682 -32.86 -11.24 23.42
CA TYR A 682 -34.00 -11.68 22.62
C TYR A 682 -33.58 -12.56 21.43
N ASN A 683 -32.37 -12.36 20.94
CA ASN A 683 -31.79 -13.08 19.79
C ASN A 683 -31.10 -14.38 20.23
N ALA A 684 -30.91 -14.59 21.52
CA ALA A 684 -30.30 -15.82 22.07
C ALA A 684 -31.07 -17.11 21.68
N ARG A 685 -32.35 -17.01 21.41
CA ARG A 685 -33.17 -18.16 20.92
C ARG A 685 -32.65 -18.72 19.60
N TYR A 686 -32.18 -17.88 18.70
CA TYR A 686 -31.62 -18.32 17.43
C TYR A 686 -30.33 -19.11 17.63
N GLU A 687 -29.42 -18.65 18.50
CA GLU A 687 -28.18 -19.38 18.81
C GLU A 687 -28.42 -20.70 19.52
N ILE A 688 -29.42 -20.75 20.41
CA ILE A 688 -29.82 -22.00 21.07
C ILE A 688 -30.38 -22.97 20.06
N ALA A 689 -31.23 -22.51 19.13
CA ALA A 689 -31.78 -23.35 18.07
C ALA A 689 -30.63 -23.91 17.20
N LYS A 690 -29.77 -23.05 16.72
CA LYS A 690 -28.61 -23.38 15.88
C LYS A 690 -27.74 -24.50 16.48
N LYS A 691 -27.41 -24.42 17.78
CA LYS A 691 -26.52 -25.36 18.48
C LYS A 691 -27.12 -26.72 18.79
N ARG A 692 -28.44 -26.89 18.68
CA ARG A 692 -29.14 -28.11 19.11
C ARG A 692 -30.00 -28.76 18.05
N ILE A 693 -30.23 -28.07 16.94
CA ILE A 693 -31.22 -28.49 15.93
C ILE A 693 -30.79 -29.72 15.16
N ASP A 694 -29.50 -29.95 15.00
CA ASP A 694 -28.94 -31.15 14.35
C ASP A 694 -29.24 -32.44 15.10
N LYS A 695 -29.49 -32.34 16.42
CA LYS A 695 -29.76 -33.47 17.33
C LYS A 695 -31.23 -33.59 17.69
N ALA A 696 -32.11 -32.78 17.12
CA ALA A 696 -33.54 -32.79 17.40
C ALA A 696 -34.21 -34.07 16.93
N PHE A 697 -35.21 -34.49 17.69
CA PHE A 697 -36.03 -35.65 17.36
C PHE A 697 -37.40 -35.22 16.80
N ILE A 698 -38.01 -36.08 16.00
CA ILE A 698 -39.40 -35.94 15.58
C ILE A 698 -40.27 -36.15 16.81
N LYS A 699 -41.25 -35.28 17.03
CA LYS A 699 -42.17 -35.35 18.18
C LYS A 699 -42.76 -36.71 18.39
N ASN A 700 -42.69 -37.23 19.61
CA ASN A 700 -43.17 -38.54 20.02
C ASN A 700 -42.49 -39.76 19.34
N THR A 701 -41.27 -39.58 18.85
CA THR A 701 -40.46 -40.66 18.27
C THR A 701 -39.00 -40.57 18.74
N GLU A 702 -38.25 -41.66 18.55
CA GLU A 702 -36.79 -41.69 18.73
C GLU A 702 -36.03 -41.41 17.43
N GLU A 703 -36.74 -40.99 16.38
CA GLU A 703 -36.15 -40.69 15.08
C GLU A 703 -35.61 -39.26 15.04
N ARG A 704 -34.34 -39.12 14.64
CA ARG A 704 -33.75 -37.79 14.42
C ARG A 704 -34.37 -37.11 13.21
N ILE A 705 -34.51 -35.82 13.30
CA ILE A 705 -35.02 -35.00 12.19
C ILE A 705 -34.13 -35.09 10.95
N THR A 706 -32.79 -35.11 11.17
CA THR A 706 -31.79 -35.24 10.09
C THR A 706 -31.63 -36.69 9.69
N GLN A 707 -31.72 -36.96 8.38
CA GLN A 707 -31.49 -38.26 7.77
C GLN A 707 -30.56 -38.14 6.56
N LYS A 708 -29.83 -39.22 6.31
CA LYS A 708 -28.97 -39.35 5.13
C LYS A 708 -29.76 -39.21 3.84
N GLY A 709 -29.22 -38.49 2.88
CA GLY A 709 -29.87 -38.34 1.58
C GLY A 709 -31.09 -37.41 1.56
N LYS A 710 -31.36 -36.71 2.65
CA LYS A 710 -32.52 -35.81 2.76
C LYS A 710 -32.08 -34.39 3.19
N LEU A 711 -32.61 -33.39 2.50
CA LEU A 711 -32.55 -32.01 2.93
C LEU A 711 -33.66 -31.72 3.92
N VAL A 712 -33.30 -31.21 5.10
CA VAL A 712 -34.22 -30.82 6.15
C VAL A 712 -34.29 -29.31 6.27
N ILE A 713 -35.50 -28.75 6.20
CA ILE A 713 -35.74 -27.31 6.31
C ILE A 713 -36.60 -27.08 7.54
N ILE A 714 -36.02 -26.49 8.57
CA ILE A 714 -36.68 -26.26 9.87
C ILE A 714 -37.14 -24.81 9.97
N TYR A 715 -38.39 -24.65 10.38
CA TYR A 715 -39.05 -23.35 10.44
C TYR A 715 -40.00 -23.26 11.66
N SER A 716 -40.40 -22.02 11.99
CA SER A 716 -41.36 -21.75 13.11
C SER A 716 -42.69 -21.18 12.63
N GLN A 717 -42.76 -20.56 11.46
CA GLN A 717 -43.93 -19.83 10.97
C GLN A 717 -44.52 -20.50 9.72
N LYS A 718 -45.84 -20.38 9.55
CA LYS A 718 -46.54 -20.96 8.38
C LYS A 718 -46.13 -20.30 7.06
N GLU A 719 -45.83 -19.03 7.09
CA GLU A 719 -45.40 -18.25 5.93
C GLU A 719 -44.09 -18.82 5.37
N ASP A 720 -43.18 -19.22 6.26
CA ASP A 720 -41.91 -19.85 5.86
C ASP A 720 -42.15 -21.18 5.13
N ALA A 721 -43.06 -21.96 5.65
CA ALA A 721 -43.42 -23.23 5.02
C ALA A 721 -43.94 -23.03 3.58
N ILE A 722 -44.82 -22.07 3.37
CA ILE A 722 -45.36 -21.73 2.04
C ILE A 722 -44.25 -21.30 1.08
N GLU A 723 -43.37 -20.40 1.53
CA GLU A 723 -42.24 -19.94 0.73
C GLU A 723 -41.31 -21.11 0.34
N TYR A 724 -40.88 -21.91 1.32
CA TYR A 724 -39.97 -23.02 1.05
C TYR A 724 -40.61 -24.18 0.26
N GLN A 725 -41.90 -24.41 0.37
CA GLN A 725 -42.61 -25.35 -0.49
C GLN A 725 -42.60 -24.92 -1.98
N GLN A 726 -42.65 -23.59 -2.26
CA GLN A 726 -42.49 -23.08 -3.61
C GLN A 726 -41.08 -23.32 -4.14
N TYR A 727 -40.06 -23.10 -3.31
CA TYR A 727 -38.67 -23.40 -3.68
C TYR A 727 -38.45 -24.91 -3.89
N ILE A 728 -39.01 -25.75 -3.06
CA ILE A 728 -38.97 -27.21 -3.25
C ILE A 728 -39.56 -27.58 -4.62
N LYS A 729 -40.76 -27.10 -4.96
CA LYS A 729 -41.38 -27.36 -6.27
C LYS A 729 -40.50 -26.92 -7.44
N TYR A 730 -39.88 -25.77 -7.32
CA TYR A 730 -38.94 -25.30 -8.33
C TYR A 730 -37.73 -26.22 -8.49
N LEU A 731 -37.10 -26.64 -7.37
CA LEU A 731 -35.95 -27.52 -7.39
C LEU A 731 -36.30 -28.96 -7.78
N GLN A 732 -37.56 -29.41 -7.54
CA GLN A 732 -38.11 -30.68 -8.07
C GLN A 732 -38.16 -30.64 -9.59
N ASN A 733 -38.67 -29.57 -10.19
CA ASN A 733 -38.67 -29.36 -11.65
C ASN A 733 -37.27 -29.32 -12.25
N LYS A 734 -36.27 -28.85 -11.48
CA LYS A 734 -34.86 -28.85 -11.83
C LYS A 734 -34.12 -30.16 -11.53
N GLN A 735 -34.81 -31.15 -11.00
CA GLN A 735 -34.27 -32.47 -10.66
C GLN A 735 -33.17 -32.44 -9.59
N PHE A 736 -33.22 -31.50 -8.65
CA PHE A 736 -32.38 -31.49 -7.47
C PHE A 736 -33.05 -32.25 -6.30
N LEU A 737 -34.36 -32.25 -6.24
CA LEU A 737 -35.14 -32.82 -5.14
C LEU A 737 -36.17 -33.85 -5.62
N GLY A 738 -36.43 -34.87 -4.80
CA GLY A 738 -37.45 -35.90 -5.02
C GLY A 738 -38.88 -35.37 -4.87
N GLN A 739 -39.87 -36.12 -5.36
CA GLN A 739 -41.27 -35.68 -5.39
C GLN A 739 -41.94 -35.67 -4.02
N GLU A 740 -41.53 -36.55 -3.11
CA GLU A 740 -42.13 -36.71 -1.80
C GLU A 740 -41.58 -35.66 -0.82
N VAL A 741 -42.47 -34.98 -0.10
CA VAL A 741 -42.14 -34.00 0.93
C VAL A 741 -42.84 -34.40 2.23
N GLU A 742 -42.06 -34.69 3.25
CA GLU A 742 -42.56 -35.00 4.57
C GLU A 742 -42.71 -33.69 5.38
N GLN A 743 -43.85 -33.55 6.06
CA GLN A 743 -44.07 -32.43 7.01
C GLN A 743 -44.04 -33.00 8.43
N LEU A 744 -43.12 -32.52 9.25
CA LEU A 744 -42.81 -33.12 10.56
C LEU A 744 -42.90 -32.05 11.66
N GLU A 745 -43.28 -32.47 12.86
CA GLU A 745 -43.17 -31.61 14.07
C GLU A 745 -41.98 -32.09 14.91
N LEU A 746 -41.22 -31.14 15.45
CA LEU A 746 -40.07 -31.41 16.30
C LEU A 746 -40.48 -31.46 17.77
N GLU A 747 -39.72 -32.22 18.58
CA GLU A 747 -39.76 -32.07 20.03
C GLU A 747 -39.32 -30.66 20.47
N ASP A 748 -39.84 -30.21 21.60
CA ASP A 748 -39.46 -28.93 22.16
C ASP A 748 -37.99 -28.94 22.60
N LEU A 749 -37.22 -28.02 22.03
CA LEU A 749 -35.83 -27.77 22.44
C LEU A 749 -35.84 -26.87 23.67
N GLN A 750 -34.77 -26.92 24.48
CA GLN A 750 -34.63 -26.11 25.68
C GLN A 750 -34.75 -24.60 25.34
N GLY A 751 -35.91 -24.01 25.71
CA GLY A 751 -36.23 -22.60 25.45
C GLY A 751 -36.86 -22.31 24.08
N ILE A 752 -37.13 -23.31 23.24
CA ILE A 752 -37.78 -23.17 21.93
C ILE A 752 -38.81 -24.28 21.73
N SER A 753 -40.02 -23.88 21.45
CA SER A 753 -41.13 -24.83 21.17
C SER A 753 -41.82 -24.54 19.84
N GLY A 754 -42.51 -25.50 19.31
CA GLY A 754 -43.34 -25.36 18.11
C GLY A 754 -42.57 -25.33 16.77
N LEU A 755 -41.35 -25.85 16.74
CA LEU A 755 -40.58 -25.99 15.50
C LEU A 755 -41.18 -27.10 14.63
N LYS A 756 -41.20 -26.87 13.31
CA LYS A 756 -41.65 -27.82 12.27
C LYS A 756 -40.56 -27.94 11.21
N ALA A 757 -40.65 -29.04 10.44
CA ALA A 757 -39.71 -29.25 9.35
C ALA A 757 -40.39 -29.73 8.07
N LEU A 758 -39.82 -29.37 6.93
CA LEU A 758 -40.00 -29.99 5.65
C LEU A 758 -38.79 -30.88 5.38
N ARG A 759 -39.02 -32.15 5.07
CA ARG A 759 -37.94 -33.08 4.77
C ARG A 759 -38.19 -33.70 3.38
N VAL A 760 -37.17 -33.66 2.51
CA VAL A 760 -37.27 -34.02 1.10
C VAL A 760 -36.00 -34.74 0.64
N ASN A 761 -36.13 -35.76 -0.19
CA ASN A 761 -35.00 -36.51 -0.74
C ASN A 761 -34.21 -35.66 -1.72
N ILE A 762 -32.87 -35.69 -1.60
CA ILE A 762 -31.96 -35.09 -2.57
C ILE A 762 -31.76 -36.06 -3.74
N LEU A 763 -31.68 -35.54 -4.96
CA LEU A 763 -31.38 -36.31 -6.17
C LEU A 763 -29.95 -36.06 -6.60
N TYR A 764 -29.21 -37.10 -6.93
CA TYR A 764 -27.81 -37.09 -7.25
C TYR A 764 -27.56 -37.43 -8.72
N ASN A 765 -26.60 -36.74 -9.34
CA ASN A 765 -26.11 -37.04 -10.67
C ASN A 765 -24.71 -37.62 -10.57
N VAL A 766 -24.54 -38.88 -10.88
CA VAL A 766 -23.25 -39.59 -10.82
C VAL A 766 -22.35 -39.25 -11.99
N SER A 767 -22.95 -38.90 -13.13
CA SER A 767 -22.29 -38.30 -14.29
C SER A 767 -23.19 -37.26 -14.93
N LYS A 768 -22.64 -36.33 -15.75
CA LYS A 768 -23.41 -35.26 -16.43
C LYS A 768 -24.56 -35.75 -17.34
N ASN A 769 -24.57 -37.03 -17.67
CA ASN A 769 -25.54 -37.65 -18.59
C ASN A 769 -26.49 -38.70 -17.93
N ASP A 770 -26.30 -38.94 -16.63
CA ASP A 770 -27.13 -39.95 -15.95
C ASP A 770 -28.46 -39.38 -15.44
N LYS A 771 -29.50 -40.20 -15.39
CA LYS A 771 -30.76 -39.85 -14.71
C LYS A 771 -30.46 -39.63 -13.21
N PRO A 772 -31.09 -38.63 -12.59
CA PRO A 772 -30.91 -38.37 -11.16
C PRO A 772 -31.32 -39.60 -10.33
N MET A 773 -30.47 -39.98 -9.39
CA MET A 773 -30.61 -41.12 -8.52
C MET A 773 -30.96 -40.68 -7.10
N THR A 774 -31.63 -41.53 -6.33
CA THR A 774 -31.84 -41.35 -4.89
C THR A 774 -30.60 -41.79 -4.11
N TYR A 775 -30.53 -41.45 -2.81
CA TYR A 775 -29.46 -41.91 -1.93
C TYR A 775 -29.34 -43.44 -1.91
N GLU A 776 -30.47 -44.18 -1.88
CA GLU A 776 -30.49 -45.64 -1.87
C GLU A 776 -29.81 -46.22 -3.12
N ASP A 777 -30.04 -45.62 -4.28
CA ASP A 777 -29.43 -46.05 -5.54
C ASP A 777 -27.93 -45.79 -5.57
N ILE A 778 -27.51 -44.60 -5.10
CA ILE A 778 -26.07 -44.26 -4.97
C ILE A 778 -25.37 -45.20 -3.99
N SER A 779 -25.95 -45.44 -2.84
CA SER A 779 -25.42 -46.36 -1.84
C SER A 779 -25.15 -47.78 -2.41
N LYS A 780 -26.01 -48.27 -3.28
CA LYS A 780 -25.79 -49.53 -3.99
C LYS A 780 -24.66 -49.49 -4.99
N VAL A 781 -24.52 -48.40 -5.72
CA VAL A 781 -23.40 -48.18 -6.70
C VAL A 781 -22.06 -48.13 -5.98
N ILE A 782 -21.97 -47.36 -4.89
CA ILE A 782 -20.75 -47.22 -4.12
C ILE A 782 -20.36 -48.53 -3.42
N THR A 783 -21.32 -49.28 -2.89
CA THR A 783 -21.07 -50.59 -2.27
C THR A 783 -20.72 -51.69 -3.29
N SER A 784 -21.21 -51.61 -4.52
CA SER A 784 -20.93 -52.62 -5.57
C SER A 784 -19.54 -52.45 -6.21
N SER A 785 -19.00 -51.23 -6.19
CA SER A 785 -17.61 -50.95 -6.69
C SER A 785 -16.50 -51.50 -5.77
N LYS A 786 -16.84 -51.94 -4.55
CA LYS A 786 -15.90 -52.46 -3.53
C LYS A 786 -15.82 -53.98 -3.43
N ARG A 787 -16.29 -54.78 -4.39
CA ARG A 787 -15.92 -56.19 -4.40
C ARG A 787 -14.50 -56.33 -4.94
N PRO A 788 -13.51 -56.71 -4.11
CA PRO A 788 -12.20 -57.08 -4.63
C PRO A 788 -12.40 -58.30 -5.49
N GLN A 789 -11.83 -58.29 -6.68
CA GLN A 789 -11.56 -59.52 -7.42
C GLN A 789 -10.67 -60.37 -6.50
N GLN A 790 -11.28 -61.35 -5.82
CA GLN A 790 -10.56 -62.51 -5.31
C GLN A 790 -10.12 -63.31 -6.55
N ASN A 791 -8.84 -63.22 -6.88
CA ASN A 791 -8.05 -64.26 -7.51
C ASN A 791 -6.65 -64.17 -7.00
#